data_ee5be39c559d03830b055a91755c2874
#
_entry.id   ee5be39c559d03830b055a91755c2874
#
_cell.length_a   1.000
_cell.length_b   1.000
_cell.length_c   1.000
_cell.angle_alpha   90.00
_cell.angle_beta   90.00
_cell.angle_gamma   90.00
#
_symmetry.space_group_name_H-M   'P 1'
#
loop_
_entity.id
_entity.type
_entity.pdbx_description
1 polymer ?
#
loop_
_entity_poly.entity_id
_entity_poly.type
_entity_poly.pdbx_seq_one_letter_code
_entity_poly.pdbx_strand_id
1 'polypeptide(L)'
;MAVTRRQFIQIGAAGAGAVAASGLATRWWGLDSDPVADPGTDGERVVPTYCELCFWGCGMLAHVRRDPRTGEERVTKLAGNPAHPLSRGRLCPRGAGATGLLYDPDRLRRPLVRRAKRGDDVFEEVSWDAALNEVAEKLQGVRARHGPEALALFTHGSGGAWFKHFMKAWGSPNVGAPSYAQCRGPREAAFSVTFGAPLGSPEPLDLANARCITLIGSHLGENMHNTQVQDFAEAIGRGADLVVVDPRHSVAASKARYWLPVKPGTDIALLLAWMHVLLAEKLYDAEYLAKHAVGLEELRAHVADKTPEWAYAITGVRPDLIRASARAIGAARPASLVHPGRHTVWYGDDTQRERAIAILAALLGSFGRRGGYLATDKVPVAPYPLDAAHGGNGAAPRPRADLPRDGRYPLAGEVLASGLCDATKPGHALYALQAWIVYGCNLFQALPARQELVEHIQRLELLVAVDVLPAEICGWADVVLPEATFLEREDDLWNGSWREPFVAARQAAVPPAHETRPGWWIAKELAGKVGLGDWFPWKDAAEYVRTRVARSGLPQEELWRTGVVRGAAIPTREEEGLPLAFDTEGGKIQLFSRELKDLGFDPLPRYVPQEEPPAGHFRLLSGRSPLHTFGRTVNNRLLAEPYPENEVWVSAAAARALPGFDDRPLASGDRVVLVNQDGVRSTPVRAKVTERIRGDCVYLVHGWGQTAKGLRYAYGRGASDSVLTTRYKVDPVMGGTGMNVNFVRIERAGEAA
;
A
#
# COMPACT_ATOMS: atom_id res chain seq x y z
N MET A 1 43.65 -19.24 3.29
CA MET A 1 43.17 -20.63 3.47
C MET A 1 41.65 -20.64 3.29
N ALA A 2 41.15 -21.35 2.31
CA ALA A 2 39.70 -21.45 2.07
C ALA A 2 39.10 -22.47 3.06
N VAL A 3 38.16 -22.04 3.86
CA VAL A 3 37.42 -22.89 4.81
C VAL A 3 36.43 -23.74 4.02
N THR A 4 36.48 -25.06 4.16
CA THR A 4 35.55 -25.97 3.47
C THR A 4 34.16 -25.91 4.10
N ARG A 5 33.12 -26.22 3.31
CA ARG A 5 31.69 -26.23 3.74
C ARG A 5 31.48 -27.10 5.00
N ARG A 6 32.26 -28.16 5.16
CA ARG A 6 32.23 -29.08 6.32
C ARG A 6 32.81 -28.43 7.58
N GLN A 7 33.89 -27.65 7.43
CA GLN A 7 34.51 -26.90 8.54
C GLN A 7 33.59 -25.72 8.97
N PHE A 8 32.90 -25.07 8.02
CA PHE A 8 31.93 -24.03 8.34
C PHE A 8 30.72 -24.55 9.15
N ILE A 9 30.24 -25.76 8.80
CA ILE A 9 29.13 -26.42 9.55
C ILE A 9 29.64 -26.88 10.94
N GLN A 10 30.85 -27.35 11.06
CA GLN A 10 31.43 -27.78 12.36
C GLN A 10 31.67 -26.59 13.29
N ILE A 11 32.11 -25.44 12.77
CA ILE A 11 32.28 -24.21 13.54
C ILE A 11 30.91 -23.68 13.99
N GLY A 12 29.89 -23.74 13.13
CA GLY A 12 28.53 -23.35 13.48
C GLY A 12 27.87 -24.24 14.53
N ALA A 13 28.09 -25.55 14.46
CA ALA A 13 27.59 -26.52 15.45
C ALA A 13 28.29 -26.41 16.82
N ALA A 14 29.61 -26.17 16.85
CA ALA A 14 30.36 -25.94 18.07
C ALA A 14 29.97 -24.62 18.76
N GLY A 15 29.69 -23.55 17.98
CA GLY A 15 29.21 -22.28 18.49
C GLY A 15 27.79 -22.38 19.10
N ALA A 16 26.90 -23.13 18.48
CA ALA A 16 25.56 -23.37 18.99
C ALA A 16 25.53 -24.21 20.27
N GLY A 17 26.37 -25.20 20.37
CA GLY A 17 26.52 -26.06 21.55
C GLY A 17 27.08 -25.33 22.79
N ALA A 18 28.03 -24.42 22.59
CA ALA A 18 28.63 -23.64 23.67
C ALA A 18 27.65 -22.56 24.23
N VAL A 19 26.79 -22.01 23.40
CA VAL A 19 25.75 -21.04 23.82
C VAL A 19 24.63 -21.73 24.60
N ALA A 20 24.25 -22.96 24.26
CA ALA A 20 23.25 -23.73 24.98
C ALA A 20 23.68 -24.18 26.40
N ALA A 21 25.00 -24.35 26.62
CA ALA A 21 25.53 -24.81 27.89
C ALA A 21 25.77 -23.70 28.94
N SER A 22 25.72 -22.43 28.56
CA SER A 22 26.16 -21.31 29.42
C SER A 22 25.06 -20.49 30.07
N GLY A 23 23.78 -20.76 29.84
CA GLY A 23 22.68 -19.95 30.40
C GLY A 23 22.66 -18.47 29.97
N LEU A 24 23.58 -18.08 29.04
CA LEU A 24 23.69 -16.72 28.51
C LEU A 24 22.75 -16.43 27.32
N ALA A 25 22.10 -17.48 26.79
CA ALA A 25 21.21 -17.38 25.64
C ALA A 25 19.98 -16.48 25.92
N THR A 26 19.49 -16.46 27.15
CA THR A 26 18.32 -15.63 27.53
C THR A 26 18.68 -14.15 27.62
N ARG A 27 19.91 -13.78 27.90
CA ARG A 27 20.34 -12.39 27.95
C ARG A 27 20.64 -11.77 26.57
N TRP A 28 20.94 -12.59 25.57
CA TRP A 28 21.21 -12.09 24.21
C TRP A 28 19.95 -11.87 23.36
N TRP A 29 18.84 -12.53 23.73
CA TRP A 29 17.57 -12.40 23.00
C TRP A 29 16.60 -11.42 23.63
N GLY A 30 16.95 -10.77 24.74
CA GLY A 30 16.25 -9.59 25.29
C GLY A 30 14.73 -9.74 25.46
N LEU A 31 14.25 -10.92 25.87
CA LEU A 31 12.81 -11.16 26.00
C LEU A 31 12.22 -10.65 27.33
N ASP A 32 13.07 -10.21 28.26
CA ASP A 32 12.66 -9.67 29.58
C ASP A 32 13.26 -8.29 29.89
N SER A 33 13.65 -7.49 28.90
CA SER A 33 14.06 -6.13 29.17
C SER A 33 12.87 -5.20 29.16
N ASP A 34 12.73 -4.46 30.22
CA ASP A 34 11.85 -3.30 30.38
C ASP A 34 11.83 -2.47 29.08
N PRO A 35 10.67 -2.15 28.47
CA PRO A 35 10.59 -1.52 27.15
C PRO A 35 11.14 -0.08 27.11
N VAL A 36 11.58 0.45 28.23
CA VAL A 36 12.24 1.76 28.30
C VAL A 36 13.73 1.55 28.40
N ALA A 37 14.45 1.79 27.31
CA ALA A 37 15.90 1.85 27.35
C ALA A 37 16.36 2.83 28.43
N ASP A 38 17.17 2.33 29.36
CA ASP A 38 18.01 3.14 30.21
C ASP A 38 18.70 4.22 29.33
N PRO A 39 18.61 5.52 29.66
CA PRO A 39 19.34 6.54 28.93
C PRO A 39 20.82 6.17 29.01
N GLY A 40 21.33 5.63 27.89
CA GLY A 40 22.69 5.12 27.80
C GLY A 40 23.70 6.11 28.31
N THR A 41 24.71 5.63 28.97
CA THR A 41 25.73 6.35 29.75
C THR A 41 26.56 7.38 28.97
N ASP A 42 26.31 7.62 27.67
CA ASP A 42 27.11 8.49 26.79
C ASP A 42 26.30 9.59 26.05
N GLY A 43 25.31 10.21 26.70
CA GLY A 43 24.57 11.33 26.11
C GLY A 43 23.68 10.94 24.93
N GLU A 44 23.25 9.66 24.84
CA GLU A 44 22.29 9.19 23.87
C GLU A 44 20.86 9.40 24.39
N ARG A 45 19.99 10.01 23.55
CA ARG A 45 18.57 10.17 23.80
C ARG A 45 17.78 9.22 22.86
N VAL A 46 16.81 8.50 23.42
CA VAL A 46 15.94 7.62 22.63
C VAL A 46 14.55 8.24 22.52
N VAL A 47 14.08 8.43 21.29
CA VAL A 47 12.79 9.05 20.99
C VAL A 47 11.87 8.03 20.39
N PRO A 48 10.77 7.65 21.04
CA PRO A 48 9.75 6.79 20.43
C PRO A 48 8.95 7.58 19.40
N THR A 49 8.76 6.95 18.24
CA THR A 49 8.01 7.50 17.11
C THR A 49 7.46 6.36 16.25
N TYR A 50 6.93 6.65 15.05
CA TYR A 50 6.52 5.61 14.12
C TYR A 50 6.97 5.91 12.68
N CYS A 51 7.21 4.84 11.92
CA CYS A 51 7.69 4.89 10.53
C CYS A 51 6.60 5.39 9.59
N GLU A 52 7.00 6.17 8.57
CA GLU A 52 6.09 6.64 7.50
C GLU A 52 6.50 6.15 6.10
N LEU A 53 7.46 5.25 5.98
CA LEU A 53 7.89 4.78 4.66
C LEU A 53 6.85 3.90 3.96
N CYS A 54 5.89 3.36 4.71
CA CYS A 54 4.70 2.70 4.18
C CYS A 54 3.51 2.85 5.15
N PHE A 55 2.33 2.43 4.72
CA PHE A 55 1.06 2.56 5.46
C PHE A 55 0.98 1.81 6.80
N TRP A 56 1.93 0.92 7.11
CA TRP A 56 1.88 0.11 8.32
C TRP A 56 2.16 0.90 9.61
N GLY A 57 2.87 2.02 9.52
CA GLY A 57 3.13 2.85 10.69
C GLY A 57 3.83 2.12 11.83
N CYS A 58 4.84 1.28 11.52
CA CYS A 58 5.56 0.50 12.53
C CYS A 58 6.17 1.40 13.60
N GLY A 59 5.95 1.09 14.88
CA GLY A 59 6.60 1.79 15.98
C GLY A 59 8.11 1.62 15.96
N MET A 60 8.83 2.72 16.17
CA MET A 60 10.29 2.75 16.18
C MET A 60 10.84 3.60 17.32
N LEU A 61 12.07 3.33 17.66
CA LEU A 61 12.90 4.08 18.59
C LEU A 61 14.03 4.75 17.81
N ALA A 62 14.07 6.07 17.81
CA ALA A 62 15.14 6.83 17.19
C ALA A 62 16.22 7.14 18.24
N HIS A 63 17.42 6.60 18.03
CA HIS A 63 18.59 6.85 18.86
C HIS A 63 19.29 8.13 18.39
N VAL A 64 19.31 9.13 19.23
CA VAL A 64 19.85 10.46 18.95
C VAL A 64 21.09 10.70 19.79
N ARG A 65 22.20 11.01 19.13
CA ARG A 65 23.44 11.39 19.79
C ARG A 65 23.76 12.86 19.52
N ARG A 66 24.27 13.53 20.53
CA ARG A 66 24.79 14.87 20.39
C ARG A 66 26.27 14.82 20.04
N ASP A 67 26.67 15.49 18.95
CA ASP A 67 28.08 15.65 18.62
C ASP A 67 28.73 16.55 19.68
N PRO A 68 29.76 16.07 20.41
CA PRO A 68 30.37 16.83 21.49
C PRO A 68 31.13 18.09 21.02
N ARG A 69 31.46 18.15 19.71
CA ARG A 69 32.20 19.29 19.13
C ARG A 69 31.27 20.39 18.63
N THR A 70 30.21 19.99 17.91
CA THR A 70 29.28 20.93 17.27
C THR A 70 28.04 21.18 18.09
N GLY A 71 27.69 20.32 19.03
CA GLY A 71 26.43 20.32 19.76
C GLY A 71 25.24 19.87 18.92
N GLU A 72 25.44 19.48 17.65
CA GLU A 72 24.39 19.02 16.75
C GLU A 72 23.86 17.66 17.17
N GLU A 73 22.54 17.52 17.22
CA GLU A 73 21.87 16.23 17.45
C GLU A 73 21.67 15.47 16.15
N ARG A 74 22.04 14.19 16.14
CA ARG A 74 21.90 13.34 14.97
C ARG A 74 21.26 11.99 15.33
N VAL A 75 20.32 11.57 14.51
CA VAL A 75 19.79 10.19 14.58
C VAL A 75 20.84 9.22 14.04
N THR A 76 21.38 8.38 14.91
CA THR A 76 22.45 7.44 14.57
C THR A 76 21.93 6.05 14.26
N LYS A 77 20.77 5.67 14.84
CA LYS A 77 20.17 4.34 14.69
C LYS A 77 18.64 4.43 14.79
N LEU A 78 17.95 3.56 14.06
CA LEU A 78 16.52 3.32 14.21
C LEU A 78 16.31 1.84 14.59
N ALA A 79 15.62 1.60 15.69
CA ALA A 79 15.25 0.28 16.18
C ALA A 79 13.74 0.11 16.20
N GLY A 80 13.23 -1.12 16.18
CA GLY A 80 11.80 -1.38 16.39
C GLY A 80 11.41 -1.11 17.84
N ASN A 81 10.21 -0.58 18.04
CA ASN A 81 9.65 -0.32 19.35
C ASN A 81 8.98 -1.59 19.91
N PRO A 82 9.49 -2.20 21.01
CA PRO A 82 8.89 -3.42 21.59
C PRO A 82 7.48 -3.20 22.14
N ALA A 83 7.16 -1.99 22.61
CA ALA A 83 5.84 -1.66 23.14
C ALA A 83 4.76 -1.62 22.06
N HIS A 84 5.13 -1.44 20.79
CA HIS A 84 4.18 -1.28 19.68
C HIS A 84 3.62 -2.63 19.22
N PRO A 85 2.29 -2.87 19.27
CA PRO A 85 1.70 -4.20 19.06
C PRO A 85 1.89 -4.74 17.63
N LEU A 86 2.00 -3.86 16.65
CA LEU A 86 2.15 -4.22 15.25
C LEU A 86 3.60 -4.60 14.90
N SER A 87 4.58 -3.81 15.34
CA SER A 87 6.01 -4.04 15.00
C SER A 87 6.74 -4.95 15.98
N ARG A 88 6.30 -5.02 17.24
CA ARG A 88 6.84 -5.92 18.26
C ARG A 88 8.39 -5.93 18.30
N GLY A 89 8.99 -4.73 18.34
CA GLY A 89 10.45 -4.57 18.41
C GLY A 89 11.20 -4.79 17.07
N ARG A 90 10.51 -4.91 15.94
CA ARG A 90 11.14 -5.19 14.63
C ARG A 90 10.83 -4.11 13.61
N LEU A 91 11.82 -3.81 12.76
CA LEU A 91 11.69 -3.00 11.58
C LEU A 91 12.12 -3.78 10.33
N CYS A 92 11.49 -3.47 9.21
CA CYS A 92 11.98 -3.95 7.92
C CYS A 92 13.20 -3.11 7.48
N PRO A 93 13.97 -3.55 6.46
CA PRO A 93 15.14 -2.81 5.98
C PRO A 93 14.84 -1.34 5.65
N ARG A 94 13.64 -1.04 5.11
CA ARG A 94 13.21 0.33 4.79
C ARG A 94 13.13 1.21 6.04
N GLY A 95 12.45 0.73 7.08
CA GLY A 95 12.33 1.45 8.36
C GLY A 95 13.68 1.62 9.04
N ALA A 96 14.50 0.57 9.07
CA ALA A 96 15.85 0.65 9.65
C ALA A 96 16.77 1.60 8.85
N GLY A 97 16.63 1.64 7.51
CA GLY A 97 17.38 2.52 6.63
C GLY A 97 16.80 3.93 6.47
N ALA A 98 15.80 4.33 7.25
CA ALA A 98 15.13 5.63 7.07
C ALA A 98 16.03 6.85 7.41
N THR A 99 17.13 6.66 8.11
CA THR A 99 18.16 7.69 8.25
C THR A 99 18.75 8.12 6.90
N GLY A 100 18.73 7.22 5.90
CA GLY A 100 19.13 7.56 4.53
C GLY A 100 18.19 8.55 3.83
N LEU A 101 16.91 8.66 4.27
CA LEU A 101 16.00 9.73 3.84
C LEU A 101 16.26 11.01 4.64
N LEU A 102 16.44 10.90 5.96
CA LEU A 102 16.70 12.05 6.84
C LEU A 102 17.92 12.85 6.38
N TYR A 103 18.98 12.15 6.00
CA TYR A 103 20.26 12.73 5.56
C TYR A 103 20.47 12.64 4.05
N ASP A 104 19.40 12.49 3.27
CA ASP A 104 19.49 12.46 1.81
C ASP A 104 19.98 13.82 1.29
N PRO A 105 21.10 13.89 0.55
CA PRO A 105 21.62 15.15 0.04
C PRO A 105 20.74 15.80 -1.03
N ASP A 106 19.81 15.05 -1.61
CA ASP A 106 18.90 15.50 -2.66
C ASP A 106 17.58 16.07 -2.11
N ARG A 107 17.45 16.19 -0.79
CA ARG A 107 16.26 16.79 -0.17
C ARG A 107 16.01 18.20 -0.67
N LEU A 108 14.72 18.50 -0.86
CA LEU A 108 14.26 19.88 -1.05
C LEU A 108 14.65 20.69 0.19
N ARG A 109 15.19 21.91 -0.02
CA ARG A 109 15.76 22.72 1.05
C ARG A 109 15.02 24.03 1.29
N ARG A 110 14.47 24.59 0.22
CA ARG A 110 13.76 25.88 0.17
C ARG A 110 12.53 25.77 -0.70
N PRO A 111 11.52 26.64 -0.50
CA PRO A 111 10.41 26.76 -1.44
C PRO A 111 10.90 27.17 -2.83
N LEU A 112 10.29 26.55 -3.86
CA LEU A 112 10.61 26.78 -5.26
C LEU A 112 9.37 27.28 -5.98
N VAL A 113 9.51 28.31 -6.78
CA VAL A 113 8.46 28.84 -7.65
C VAL A 113 8.92 28.73 -9.10
N ARG A 114 8.06 28.19 -9.94
CA ARG A 114 8.32 28.04 -11.36
C ARG A 114 8.27 29.40 -12.07
N ARG A 115 9.27 29.66 -12.92
CA ARG A 115 9.33 30.87 -13.75
C ARG A 115 9.34 30.56 -15.25
N ALA A 116 9.13 29.29 -15.62
CA ALA A 116 9.09 28.80 -16.99
C ALA A 116 7.82 27.97 -17.26
N LYS A 117 7.73 27.33 -18.42
CA LYS A 117 6.62 26.40 -18.72
C LYS A 117 6.69 25.16 -17.85
N ARG A 118 5.54 24.55 -17.56
CA ARG A 118 5.48 23.26 -16.89
C ARG A 118 6.21 22.20 -17.73
N GLY A 119 7.04 21.39 -17.06
CA GLY A 119 7.93 20.43 -17.69
C GLY A 119 9.35 20.93 -17.91
N ASP A 120 9.60 22.25 -17.86
CA ASP A 120 10.94 22.82 -17.82
C ASP A 120 11.40 22.90 -16.35
N ASP A 121 12.55 22.34 -16.03
CA ASP A 121 13.10 22.32 -14.65
C ASP A 121 13.72 23.69 -14.25
N VAL A 122 12.99 24.79 -14.49
CA VAL A 122 13.43 26.14 -14.17
C VAL A 122 12.63 26.70 -13.02
N PHE A 123 13.26 26.75 -11.85
CA PHE A 123 12.69 27.24 -10.61
C PHE A 123 13.54 28.34 -10.01
N GLU A 124 12.88 29.25 -9.28
CA GLU A 124 13.47 30.23 -8.40
C GLU A 124 13.30 29.81 -6.96
N GLU A 125 14.38 29.82 -6.17
CA GLU A 125 14.28 29.68 -4.72
C GLU A 125 13.72 30.97 -4.12
N VAL A 126 12.67 30.85 -3.32
CA VAL A 126 12.01 31.99 -2.70
C VAL A 126 11.83 31.78 -1.18
N SER A 127 11.44 32.84 -0.46
CA SER A 127 11.07 32.71 0.94
C SER A 127 9.74 31.95 1.11
N TRP A 128 9.51 31.39 2.29
CA TRP A 128 8.22 30.77 2.62
C TRP A 128 7.05 31.73 2.47
N ASP A 129 7.23 32.98 2.90
CA ASP A 129 6.18 33.98 2.78
C ASP A 129 5.83 34.28 1.31
N ALA A 130 6.82 34.43 0.44
CA ALA A 130 6.62 34.64 -0.98
C ALA A 130 5.91 33.45 -1.64
N ALA A 131 6.35 32.21 -1.35
CA ALA A 131 5.76 31.01 -1.91
C ALA A 131 4.30 30.84 -1.48
N LEU A 132 4.00 31.01 -0.18
CA LEU A 132 2.65 30.84 0.33
C LEU A 132 1.72 31.99 -0.11
N ASN A 133 2.23 33.22 -0.30
CA ASN A 133 1.45 34.31 -0.87
C ASN A 133 1.06 34.00 -2.31
N GLU A 134 1.99 33.49 -3.14
CA GLU A 134 1.68 33.10 -4.53
C GLU A 134 0.65 31.98 -4.59
N VAL A 135 0.78 30.95 -3.73
CA VAL A 135 -0.22 29.89 -3.63
C VAL A 135 -1.58 30.43 -3.21
N ALA A 136 -1.61 31.28 -2.17
CA ALA A 136 -2.86 31.85 -1.65
C ALA A 136 -3.59 32.71 -2.70
N GLU A 137 -2.86 33.59 -3.39
CA GLU A 137 -3.41 34.44 -4.45
C GLU A 137 -4.04 33.62 -5.57
N LYS A 138 -3.31 32.62 -6.08
CA LYS A 138 -3.81 31.73 -7.14
C LYS A 138 -5.03 30.91 -6.68
N LEU A 139 -5.01 30.37 -5.45
CA LEU A 139 -6.14 29.63 -4.89
C LEU A 139 -7.38 30.51 -4.74
N GLN A 140 -7.22 31.73 -4.23
CA GLN A 140 -8.32 32.71 -4.11
C GLN A 140 -8.86 33.07 -5.50
N GLY A 141 -7.99 33.23 -6.51
CA GLY A 141 -8.38 33.45 -7.89
C GLY A 141 -9.21 32.28 -8.46
N VAL A 142 -8.77 31.05 -8.25
CA VAL A 142 -9.53 29.83 -8.64
C VAL A 142 -10.87 29.79 -7.92
N ARG A 143 -10.91 30.03 -6.62
CA ARG A 143 -12.15 30.06 -5.83
C ARG A 143 -13.14 31.09 -6.33
N ALA A 144 -12.67 32.29 -6.67
CA ALA A 144 -13.53 33.37 -7.15
C ALA A 144 -14.16 33.06 -8.52
N ARG A 145 -13.46 32.36 -9.40
CA ARG A 145 -13.95 32.03 -10.75
C ARG A 145 -14.72 30.72 -10.81
N HIS A 146 -14.33 29.71 -10.04
CA HIS A 146 -14.79 28.33 -10.23
C HIS A 146 -15.44 27.72 -8.99
N GLY A 147 -15.37 28.39 -7.84
CA GLY A 147 -15.85 27.88 -6.56
C GLY A 147 -14.75 27.12 -5.78
N PRO A 148 -14.97 26.88 -4.47
CA PRO A 148 -14.00 26.22 -3.61
C PRO A 148 -13.78 24.74 -4.01
N GLU A 149 -14.77 24.10 -4.57
CA GLU A 149 -14.73 22.71 -5.02
C GLU A 149 -13.82 22.48 -6.23
N ALA A 150 -13.38 23.54 -6.95
CA ALA A 150 -12.44 23.39 -8.05
C ALA A 150 -11.01 23.06 -7.63
N LEU A 151 -10.74 22.96 -6.32
CA LEU A 151 -9.49 22.49 -5.75
C LEU A 151 -9.56 20.99 -5.42
N ALA A 152 -8.54 20.22 -5.76
CA ALA A 152 -8.37 18.84 -5.31
C ALA A 152 -7.06 18.66 -4.51
N LEU A 153 -7.08 17.72 -3.56
CA LEU A 153 -5.93 17.26 -2.80
C LEU A 153 -5.63 15.80 -3.15
N PHE A 154 -4.44 15.53 -3.64
CA PHE A 154 -3.87 14.18 -3.65
C PHE A 154 -2.95 14.03 -2.44
N THR A 155 -3.16 13.01 -1.61
CA THR A 155 -2.43 12.91 -0.35
C THR A 155 -2.02 11.49 -0.03
N HIS A 156 -0.81 11.35 0.51
CA HIS A 156 -0.31 10.12 1.09
C HIS A 156 0.63 10.45 2.25
N GLY A 157 0.54 9.68 3.36
CA GLY A 157 1.34 9.92 4.57
C GLY A 157 0.58 10.67 5.67
N SER A 158 1.17 10.67 6.87
CA SER A 158 0.52 11.17 8.09
C SER A 158 0.29 12.69 8.09
N GLY A 159 1.26 13.45 7.60
CA GLY A 159 1.14 14.91 7.47
C GLY A 159 0.02 15.36 6.54
N GLY A 160 -0.48 14.46 5.68
CA GLY A 160 -1.65 14.73 4.85
C GLY A 160 -2.94 15.01 5.62
N ALA A 161 -3.01 14.63 6.91
CA ALA A 161 -4.17 14.94 7.77
C ALA A 161 -4.41 16.46 7.90
N TRP A 162 -3.35 17.24 7.93
CA TRP A 162 -3.43 18.70 8.02
C TRP A 162 -3.98 19.35 6.76
N PHE A 163 -3.62 18.82 5.60
CA PHE A 163 -4.16 19.27 4.33
C PHE A 163 -5.61 18.80 4.12
N LYS A 164 -6.00 17.63 4.63
CA LYS A 164 -7.42 17.22 4.66
C LYS A 164 -8.24 18.17 5.51
N HIS A 165 -7.71 18.61 6.64
CA HIS A 165 -8.35 19.63 7.47
C HIS A 165 -8.49 20.98 6.74
N PHE A 166 -7.42 21.39 6.02
CA PHE A 166 -7.46 22.56 5.14
C PHE A 166 -8.56 22.44 4.07
N MET A 167 -8.66 21.29 3.39
CA MET A 167 -9.71 21.08 2.36
C MET A 167 -11.13 21.17 2.94
N LYS A 168 -11.31 20.65 4.15
CA LYS A 168 -12.60 20.81 4.87
C LYS A 168 -12.89 22.28 5.16
N ALA A 169 -11.95 23.04 5.65
CA ALA A 169 -12.08 24.48 5.91
C ALA A 169 -12.32 25.27 4.60
N TRP A 170 -11.63 24.88 3.53
CA TRP A 170 -11.76 25.49 2.21
C TRP A 170 -13.12 25.24 1.57
N GLY A 171 -13.76 24.10 1.87
CA GLY A 171 -15.08 23.72 1.32
C GLY A 171 -15.00 22.82 0.09
N SER A 172 -13.88 22.08 -0.13
CA SER A 172 -13.78 21.12 -1.22
C SER A 172 -13.88 19.68 -0.73
N PRO A 173 -14.71 18.83 -1.36
CA PRO A 173 -14.84 17.40 -1.07
C PRO A 173 -13.76 16.55 -1.79
N ASN A 174 -12.96 17.13 -2.66
CA ASN A 174 -12.08 16.43 -3.59
C ASN A 174 -10.75 16.04 -2.96
N VAL A 175 -10.80 15.09 -2.03
CA VAL A 175 -9.61 14.59 -1.32
C VAL A 175 -9.40 13.13 -1.67
N GLY A 176 -8.41 12.84 -2.50
CA GLY A 176 -8.11 11.50 -2.99
C GLY A 176 -6.72 11.00 -2.62
N ALA A 177 -6.58 9.67 -2.60
CA ALA A 177 -5.29 9.00 -2.48
C ALA A 177 -5.20 7.90 -3.55
N PRO A 178 -4.09 7.77 -4.28
CA PRO A 178 -3.90 6.66 -5.22
C PRO A 178 -4.10 5.29 -4.57
N SER A 179 -3.86 5.18 -3.26
CA SER A 179 -4.02 3.94 -2.50
C SER A 179 -5.43 3.37 -2.43
N TYR A 180 -6.46 4.07 -2.87
CA TYR A 180 -7.81 3.51 -3.00
C TYR A 180 -8.01 2.88 -4.38
N ALA A 181 -8.14 3.68 -5.43
CA ALA A 181 -8.42 3.21 -6.79
C ALA A 181 -7.30 2.36 -7.42
N GLN A 182 -6.04 2.56 -7.04
CA GLN A 182 -4.89 1.81 -7.55
C GLN A 182 -4.38 0.72 -6.59
N CYS A 183 -5.09 0.45 -5.47
CA CYS A 183 -4.58 -0.51 -4.49
C CYS A 183 -5.66 -1.36 -3.84
N ARG A 184 -6.47 -0.81 -2.92
CA ARG A 184 -7.33 -1.58 -2.01
C ARG A 184 -8.84 -1.47 -2.27
N GLY A 185 -9.26 -0.56 -3.12
CA GLY A 185 -10.69 -0.26 -3.35
C GLY A 185 -11.56 -1.47 -3.65
N PRO A 186 -11.18 -2.36 -4.59
CA PRO A 186 -11.97 -3.57 -4.89
C PRO A 186 -12.21 -4.45 -3.66
N ARG A 187 -11.19 -4.63 -2.80
CA ARG A 187 -11.31 -5.37 -1.55
C ARG A 187 -12.31 -4.71 -0.59
N GLU A 188 -12.21 -3.38 -0.41
CA GLU A 188 -13.12 -2.67 0.47
C GLU A 188 -14.57 -2.78 -0.01
N ALA A 189 -14.82 -2.58 -1.31
CA ALA A 189 -16.15 -2.72 -1.91
C ALA A 189 -16.69 -4.16 -1.78
N ALA A 190 -15.87 -5.17 -2.10
CA ALA A 190 -16.24 -6.58 -2.02
C ALA A 190 -16.61 -7.03 -0.60
N PHE A 191 -15.80 -6.63 0.40
CA PHE A 191 -16.08 -6.97 1.80
C PHE A 191 -17.30 -6.21 2.32
N SER A 192 -17.49 -4.93 1.94
CA SER A 192 -18.70 -4.17 2.28
C SER A 192 -19.97 -4.85 1.74
N VAL A 193 -19.98 -5.24 0.47
CA VAL A 193 -21.12 -5.94 -0.15
C VAL A 193 -21.38 -7.32 0.47
N THR A 194 -20.32 -8.01 0.93
CA THR A 194 -20.44 -9.38 1.45
C THR A 194 -20.74 -9.41 2.96
N PHE A 195 -20.05 -8.58 3.74
CA PHE A 195 -20.09 -8.59 5.20
C PHE A 195 -20.66 -7.29 5.82
N GLY A 196 -21.01 -6.29 5.01
CA GLY A 196 -21.56 -5.02 5.46
C GLY A 196 -20.54 -3.98 5.88
N ALA A 197 -19.25 -4.28 5.86
CA ALA A 197 -18.21 -3.35 6.25
C ALA A 197 -16.92 -3.56 5.46
N PRO A 198 -16.17 -2.49 5.15
CA PRO A 198 -14.85 -2.61 4.55
C PRO A 198 -13.87 -3.26 5.55
N LEU A 199 -12.89 -3.99 5.02
CA LEU A 199 -11.92 -4.70 5.87
C LEU A 199 -10.98 -3.75 6.62
N GLY A 200 -10.68 -2.60 6.05
CA GLY A 200 -9.79 -1.61 6.65
C GLY A 200 -8.30 -1.93 6.47
N SER A 201 -7.46 -1.12 7.12
CA SER A 201 -5.98 -1.24 7.08
C SER A 201 -5.35 -0.64 8.34
N PRO A 202 -4.48 -1.38 9.04
CA PRO A 202 -4.07 -2.77 8.80
C PRO A 202 -5.25 -3.75 8.82
N GLU A 203 -5.16 -4.83 8.04
CA GLU A 203 -6.19 -5.87 8.00
C GLU A 203 -6.23 -6.62 9.36
N PRO A 204 -7.36 -6.69 10.06
CA PRO A 204 -7.47 -7.37 11.34
C PRO A 204 -7.58 -8.89 11.14
N LEU A 205 -6.44 -9.54 10.90
CA LEU A 205 -6.31 -10.96 10.64
C LEU A 205 -5.68 -11.69 11.82
N ASP A 206 -6.20 -12.85 12.17
CA ASP A 206 -5.59 -13.74 13.16
C ASP A 206 -4.67 -14.77 12.53
N LEU A 207 -3.71 -14.28 11.71
CA LEU A 207 -2.73 -15.09 10.97
C LEU A 207 -1.98 -16.06 11.87
N ALA A 208 -1.58 -15.60 13.05
CA ALA A 208 -0.82 -16.40 13.99
C ALA A 208 -1.53 -17.70 14.37
N ASN A 209 -2.85 -17.74 14.46
CA ASN A 209 -3.64 -18.91 14.83
C ASN A 209 -4.19 -19.68 13.62
N ALA A 210 -3.93 -19.26 12.39
CA ALA A 210 -4.37 -19.97 11.20
C ALA A 210 -3.72 -21.37 11.09
N ARG A 211 -4.51 -22.36 10.65
CA ARG A 211 -4.06 -23.73 10.34
C ARG A 211 -3.82 -23.95 8.86
N CYS A 212 -4.44 -23.13 8.01
CA CYS A 212 -4.15 -23.01 6.59
C CYS A 212 -4.15 -21.54 6.21
N ILE A 213 -3.13 -21.10 5.50
CA ILE A 213 -3.02 -19.74 4.95
C ILE A 213 -3.00 -19.84 3.44
N THR A 214 -3.93 -19.15 2.77
CA THR A 214 -3.97 -19.06 1.31
C THR A 214 -3.58 -17.66 0.87
N LEU A 215 -2.51 -17.54 0.06
CA LEU A 215 -2.03 -16.29 -0.53
C LEU A 215 -2.34 -16.28 -2.02
N ILE A 216 -3.03 -15.26 -2.53
CA ILE A 216 -3.42 -15.12 -3.94
C ILE A 216 -2.84 -13.81 -4.48
N GLY A 217 -1.78 -13.88 -5.31
CA GLY A 217 -1.05 -12.70 -5.79
C GLY A 217 -0.45 -11.85 -4.67
N SER A 218 -0.33 -12.41 -3.47
CA SER A 218 0.22 -11.75 -2.29
C SER A 218 1.31 -12.63 -1.69
N HIS A 219 2.47 -12.05 -1.39
CA HIS A 219 3.59 -12.78 -0.82
C HIS A 219 4.17 -12.03 0.37
N LEU A 220 3.94 -12.56 1.54
CA LEU A 220 4.44 -12.02 2.79
C LEU A 220 5.98 -12.19 2.84
N GLY A 221 6.68 -11.14 3.24
CA GLY A 221 8.15 -11.11 3.33
C GLY A 221 8.87 -10.53 2.10
N GLU A 222 8.26 -10.49 0.93
CA GLU A 222 8.81 -9.87 -0.28
C GLU A 222 8.16 -8.53 -0.63
N ASN A 223 7.16 -8.10 0.11
CA ASN A 223 6.43 -6.87 -0.14
C ASN A 223 6.31 -6.01 1.14
N MET A 224 5.31 -5.12 1.18
CA MET A 224 5.11 -4.20 2.30
C MET A 224 4.48 -4.83 3.56
N HIS A 225 4.10 -6.10 3.54
CA HIS A 225 3.39 -6.76 4.66
C HIS A 225 4.34 -7.31 5.74
N ASN A 226 5.45 -6.65 5.99
CA ASN A 226 6.48 -7.12 6.92
C ASN A 226 6.00 -7.33 8.36
N THR A 227 4.97 -6.60 8.79
CA THR A 227 4.39 -6.77 10.13
C THR A 227 3.61 -8.07 10.25
N GLN A 228 2.85 -8.43 9.22
CA GLN A 228 2.15 -9.71 9.16
C GLN A 228 3.09 -10.91 9.00
N VAL A 229 4.31 -10.69 8.51
CA VAL A 229 5.32 -11.77 8.37
C VAL A 229 5.65 -12.43 9.70
N GLN A 230 5.58 -11.72 10.81
CA GLN A 230 5.83 -12.30 12.12
C GLN A 230 4.76 -13.34 12.47
N ASP A 231 3.49 -12.99 12.33
CA ASP A 231 2.35 -13.89 12.58
C ASP A 231 2.33 -15.04 11.55
N PHE A 232 2.65 -14.74 10.30
CA PHE A 232 2.80 -15.74 9.23
C PHE A 232 3.89 -16.76 9.57
N ALA A 233 5.08 -16.30 10.00
CA ALA A 233 6.18 -17.19 10.39
C ALA A 233 5.82 -18.04 11.61
N GLU A 234 5.11 -17.48 12.58
CA GLU A 234 4.61 -18.22 13.75
C GLU A 234 3.63 -19.32 13.35
N ALA A 235 2.68 -19.04 12.44
CA ALA A 235 1.73 -20.03 11.94
C ALA A 235 2.43 -21.17 11.19
N ILE A 236 3.34 -20.84 10.27
CA ILE A 236 4.13 -21.86 9.54
C ILE A 236 5.01 -22.68 10.48
N GLY A 237 5.64 -22.02 11.47
CA GLY A 237 6.44 -22.70 12.51
C GLY A 237 5.63 -23.70 13.36
N ARG A 238 4.31 -23.50 13.49
CA ARG A 238 3.38 -24.44 14.16
C ARG A 238 2.77 -25.49 13.22
N GLY A 239 3.19 -25.53 11.95
CA GLY A 239 2.75 -26.53 10.99
C GLY A 239 1.48 -26.13 10.21
N ALA A 240 1.16 -24.86 10.11
CA ALA A 240 0.08 -24.40 9.25
C ALA A 240 0.38 -24.71 7.78
N ASP A 241 -0.61 -25.23 7.06
CA ASP A 241 -0.51 -25.44 5.62
C ASP A 241 -0.45 -24.07 4.90
N LEU A 242 0.36 -23.99 3.87
CA LEU A 242 0.45 -22.80 3.01
C LEU A 242 0.06 -23.16 1.58
N VAL A 243 -0.93 -22.44 1.05
CA VAL A 243 -1.36 -22.48 -0.35
C VAL A 243 -0.99 -21.15 -1.00
N VAL A 244 -0.25 -21.18 -2.10
CA VAL A 244 0.16 -19.97 -2.81
C VAL A 244 -0.28 -20.03 -4.27
N VAL A 245 -1.05 -19.03 -4.67
CA VAL A 245 -1.49 -18.81 -6.06
C VAL A 245 -0.72 -17.61 -6.60
N ASP A 246 0.23 -17.85 -7.46
CA ASP A 246 1.11 -16.81 -8.03
C ASP A 246 1.76 -17.34 -9.31
N PRO A 247 1.76 -16.60 -10.42
CA PRO A 247 2.51 -16.96 -11.63
C PRO A 247 4.03 -16.99 -11.38
N ARG A 248 4.50 -16.40 -10.31
CA ARG A 248 5.89 -16.34 -9.89
C ARG A 248 6.13 -17.25 -8.66
N HIS A 249 7.19 -18.05 -8.70
CA HIS A 249 7.63 -18.81 -7.52
C HIS A 249 8.33 -17.88 -6.53
N SER A 250 7.53 -17.23 -5.68
CA SER A 250 7.96 -16.29 -4.64
C SER A 250 8.63 -16.98 -3.46
N VAL A 251 9.16 -16.22 -2.49
CA VAL A 251 9.67 -16.78 -1.23
C VAL A 251 8.56 -17.52 -0.47
N ALA A 252 7.34 -16.98 -0.45
CA ALA A 252 6.20 -17.66 0.14
C ALA A 252 5.89 -18.97 -0.62
N ALA A 253 5.93 -18.97 -1.95
CA ALA A 253 5.73 -20.17 -2.77
C ALA A 253 6.77 -21.27 -2.46
N SER A 254 8.01 -20.89 -2.15
CA SER A 254 9.07 -21.86 -1.76
C SER A 254 8.82 -22.55 -0.40
N LYS A 255 7.87 -22.04 0.39
CA LYS A 255 7.43 -22.62 1.67
C LYS A 255 6.06 -23.27 1.57
N ALA A 256 5.38 -23.12 0.42
CA ALA A 256 4.03 -23.61 0.23
C ALA A 256 3.98 -25.14 0.14
N ARG A 257 2.98 -25.73 0.78
CA ARG A 257 2.59 -27.13 0.53
C ARG A 257 2.02 -27.26 -0.89
N TYR A 258 1.27 -26.24 -1.35
CA TYR A 258 0.69 -26.19 -2.68
C TYR A 258 1.02 -24.83 -3.32
N TRP A 259 1.82 -24.84 -4.37
CA TRP A 259 2.01 -23.71 -5.26
C TRP A 259 1.24 -23.93 -6.56
N LEU A 260 0.36 -23.00 -6.87
CA LEU A 260 -0.51 -23.00 -8.05
C LEU A 260 -0.03 -21.89 -8.99
N PRO A 261 0.76 -22.21 -10.03
CA PRO A 261 1.25 -21.24 -11.01
C PRO A 261 0.13 -20.83 -11.99
N VAL A 262 -0.83 -20.06 -11.50
CA VAL A 262 -2.02 -19.62 -12.22
C VAL A 262 -1.66 -18.74 -13.42
N LYS A 263 -2.37 -18.90 -14.54
CA LYS A 263 -2.29 -17.95 -15.65
C LYS A 263 -2.79 -16.58 -15.16
N PRO A 264 -2.03 -15.47 -15.38
CA PRO A 264 -2.43 -14.16 -14.92
C PRO A 264 -3.82 -13.74 -15.41
N GLY A 265 -4.68 -13.25 -14.51
CA GLY A 265 -6.06 -12.81 -14.80
C GLY A 265 -7.10 -13.94 -14.78
N THR A 266 -6.75 -15.12 -14.27
CA THR A 266 -7.69 -16.26 -14.20
C THR A 266 -8.04 -16.70 -12.78
N ASP A 267 -7.73 -15.88 -11.80
CA ASP A 267 -7.94 -16.16 -10.36
C ASP A 267 -9.39 -16.53 -10.04
N ILE A 268 -10.38 -15.83 -10.64
CA ILE A 268 -11.81 -16.10 -10.40
C ILE A 268 -12.16 -17.53 -10.80
N ALA A 269 -11.63 -18.03 -11.92
CA ALA A 269 -11.90 -19.39 -12.35
C ALA A 269 -11.38 -20.44 -11.35
N LEU A 270 -10.19 -20.21 -10.78
CA LEU A 270 -9.64 -21.05 -9.71
C LEU A 270 -10.49 -20.98 -8.43
N LEU A 271 -10.91 -19.79 -8.03
CA LEU A 271 -11.72 -19.57 -6.82
C LEU A 271 -13.09 -20.25 -6.94
N LEU A 272 -13.75 -20.16 -8.11
CA LEU A 272 -15.01 -20.85 -8.38
C LEU A 272 -14.85 -22.37 -8.35
N ALA A 273 -13.75 -22.90 -8.88
CA ALA A 273 -13.47 -24.34 -8.81
C ALA A 273 -13.19 -24.80 -7.37
N TRP A 274 -12.54 -24.01 -6.54
CA TRP A 274 -12.40 -24.30 -5.12
C TRP A 274 -13.76 -24.32 -4.41
N MET A 275 -14.65 -23.35 -4.68
CA MET A 275 -16.01 -23.34 -4.15
C MET A 275 -16.81 -24.56 -4.59
N HIS A 276 -16.69 -24.96 -5.87
CA HIS A 276 -17.29 -26.20 -6.38
C HIS A 276 -16.85 -27.42 -5.56
N VAL A 277 -15.54 -27.63 -5.38
CA VAL A 277 -15.01 -28.77 -4.61
C VAL A 277 -15.50 -28.73 -3.16
N LEU A 278 -15.42 -27.57 -2.49
CA LEU A 278 -15.86 -27.42 -1.11
C LEU A 278 -17.34 -27.74 -0.92
N LEU A 279 -18.21 -27.34 -1.86
CA LEU A 279 -19.64 -27.59 -1.79
C LEU A 279 -19.99 -29.05 -2.16
N ALA A 280 -19.36 -29.59 -3.20
CA ALA A 280 -19.59 -30.97 -3.65
C ALA A 280 -19.12 -32.01 -2.61
N GLU A 281 -17.97 -31.77 -1.98
CA GLU A 281 -17.37 -32.66 -0.98
C GLU A 281 -17.80 -32.33 0.46
N LYS A 282 -18.70 -31.34 0.65
CA LYS A 282 -19.22 -30.90 1.97
C LYS A 282 -18.09 -30.43 2.92
N LEU A 283 -17.08 -29.78 2.39
CA LEU A 283 -15.91 -29.25 3.11
C LEU A 283 -16.10 -27.78 3.53
N TYR A 284 -17.32 -27.26 3.53
CA TYR A 284 -17.70 -25.92 4.01
C TYR A 284 -18.30 -25.99 5.43
N ASP A 285 -18.45 -24.86 6.10
CA ASP A 285 -19.07 -24.79 7.43
C ASP A 285 -20.60 -24.59 7.31
N ALA A 286 -21.33 -25.68 7.27
CA ALA A 286 -22.77 -25.68 7.04
C ALA A 286 -23.56 -25.00 8.18
N GLU A 287 -23.13 -25.18 9.44
CA GLU A 287 -23.79 -24.61 10.61
C GLU A 287 -23.61 -23.09 10.66
N TYR A 288 -22.38 -22.64 10.43
CA TYR A 288 -22.06 -21.22 10.35
C TYR A 288 -22.88 -20.52 9.24
N LEU A 289 -22.94 -21.12 8.04
CA LEU A 289 -23.70 -20.54 6.94
C LEU A 289 -25.20 -20.52 7.21
N ALA A 290 -25.77 -21.57 7.76
CA ALA A 290 -27.18 -21.60 8.14
C ALA A 290 -27.55 -20.50 9.14
N LYS A 291 -26.65 -20.22 10.07
CA LYS A 291 -26.81 -19.16 11.09
C LYS A 291 -26.61 -17.77 10.53
N HIS A 292 -25.61 -17.56 9.69
CA HIS A 292 -25.08 -16.22 9.37
C HIS A 292 -25.20 -15.79 7.91
N ALA A 293 -25.53 -16.68 6.96
CA ALA A 293 -25.49 -16.36 5.53
C ALA A 293 -26.84 -16.56 4.81
N VAL A 294 -26.95 -15.91 3.65
CA VAL A 294 -28.01 -16.12 2.65
C VAL A 294 -27.38 -16.31 1.25
N GLY A 295 -28.13 -16.93 0.32
CA GLY A 295 -27.68 -17.10 -1.08
C GLY A 295 -26.84 -18.36 -1.30
N LEU A 296 -26.88 -19.37 -0.41
CA LEU A 296 -26.08 -20.60 -0.55
C LEU A 296 -26.56 -21.47 -1.73
N GLU A 297 -27.87 -21.57 -1.96
CA GLU A 297 -28.39 -22.40 -3.05
C GLU A 297 -28.12 -21.76 -4.43
N GLU A 298 -28.19 -20.43 -4.53
CA GLU A 298 -27.80 -19.69 -5.74
C GLU A 298 -26.31 -19.88 -6.02
N LEU A 299 -25.44 -19.80 -4.99
CA LEU A 299 -24.02 -20.08 -5.15
C LEU A 299 -23.77 -21.52 -5.58
N ARG A 300 -24.47 -22.51 -4.99
CA ARG A 300 -24.36 -23.93 -5.32
C ARG A 300 -24.70 -24.18 -6.79
N ALA A 301 -25.80 -23.60 -7.26
CA ALA A 301 -26.21 -23.68 -8.65
C ALA A 301 -25.19 -23.02 -9.60
N HIS A 302 -24.68 -21.86 -9.19
CA HIS A 302 -23.70 -21.09 -9.98
C HIS A 302 -22.37 -21.83 -10.19
N VAL A 303 -21.88 -22.57 -9.20
CA VAL A 303 -20.59 -23.27 -9.29
C VAL A 303 -20.72 -24.74 -9.67
N ALA A 304 -21.92 -25.25 -9.95
CA ALA A 304 -22.15 -26.67 -10.22
C ALA A 304 -21.32 -27.22 -11.40
N ASP A 305 -21.11 -26.44 -12.43
CA ASP A 305 -20.32 -26.76 -13.62
C ASP A 305 -18.86 -26.23 -13.58
N LYS A 306 -18.46 -25.54 -12.51
CA LYS A 306 -17.12 -24.98 -12.37
C LYS A 306 -16.12 -25.98 -11.79
N THR A 307 -16.01 -27.14 -12.48
CA THR A 307 -15.15 -28.24 -12.00
C THR A 307 -13.67 -27.88 -12.07
N PRO A 308 -12.79 -28.63 -11.39
CA PRO A 308 -11.34 -28.48 -11.55
C PRO A 308 -10.87 -28.66 -13.01
N GLU A 309 -11.53 -29.50 -13.82
CA GLU A 309 -11.25 -29.68 -15.24
C GLU A 309 -11.61 -28.43 -16.05
N TRP A 310 -12.77 -27.83 -15.77
CA TRP A 310 -13.15 -26.55 -16.37
C TRP A 310 -12.10 -25.46 -16.03
N ALA A 311 -11.70 -25.36 -14.77
CA ALA A 311 -10.71 -24.37 -14.34
C ALA A 311 -9.32 -24.65 -14.95
N TYR A 312 -8.93 -25.92 -15.15
CA TYR A 312 -7.66 -26.26 -15.78
C TYR A 312 -7.52 -25.69 -17.19
N ALA A 313 -8.56 -25.81 -17.99
CA ALA A 313 -8.57 -25.25 -19.34
C ALA A 313 -8.34 -23.73 -19.38
N ILE A 314 -8.69 -23.02 -18.31
CA ILE A 314 -8.56 -21.57 -18.18
C ILE A 314 -7.24 -21.18 -17.52
N THR A 315 -6.93 -21.79 -16.38
CA THR A 315 -5.86 -21.36 -15.45
C THR A 315 -4.51 -22.01 -15.75
N GLY A 316 -4.52 -23.17 -16.42
CA GLY A 316 -3.36 -24.06 -16.59
C GLY A 316 -2.94 -24.77 -15.29
N VAL A 317 -3.71 -24.66 -14.21
CA VAL A 317 -3.46 -25.38 -12.95
C VAL A 317 -4.10 -26.76 -13.00
N ARG A 318 -3.32 -27.81 -12.79
CA ARG A 318 -3.81 -29.20 -12.90
C ARG A 318 -4.97 -29.50 -11.95
N PRO A 319 -5.98 -30.29 -12.37
CA PRO A 319 -7.17 -30.61 -11.59
C PRO A 319 -6.88 -31.29 -10.24
N ASP A 320 -5.88 -32.17 -10.20
CA ASP A 320 -5.43 -32.85 -8.98
C ASP A 320 -4.92 -31.84 -7.94
N LEU A 321 -4.17 -30.83 -8.38
CA LEU A 321 -3.63 -29.77 -7.51
C LEU A 321 -4.76 -28.84 -7.02
N ILE A 322 -5.75 -28.52 -7.88
CA ILE A 322 -6.93 -27.73 -7.50
C ILE A 322 -7.71 -28.46 -6.40
N ARG A 323 -7.98 -29.77 -6.57
CA ARG A 323 -8.68 -30.58 -5.56
C ARG A 323 -7.88 -30.69 -4.26
N ALA A 324 -6.59 -30.98 -4.34
CA ALA A 324 -5.75 -31.14 -3.17
C ALA A 324 -5.68 -29.87 -2.32
N SER A 325 -5.51 -28.70 -2.98
CA SER A 325 -5.49 -27.40 -2.30
C SER A 325 -6.86 -27.04 -1.71
N ALA A 326 -7.97 -27.25 -2.44
CA ALA A 326 -9.33 -27.06 -1.91
C ALA A 326 -9.60 -27.90 -0.67
N ARG A 327 -9.21 -29.17 -0.67
CA ARG A 327 -9.37 -30.08 0.49
C ARG A 327 -8.54 -29.61 1.68
N ALA A 328 -7.29 -29.15 1.46
CA ALA A 328 -6.47 -28.60 2.54
C ALA A 328 -7.10 -27.32 3.15
N ILE A 329 -7.58 -26.41 2.31
CA ILE A 329 -8.30 -25.20 2.72
C ILE A 329 -9.55 -25.59 3.54
N GLY A 330 -10.39 -26.51 3.05
CA GLY A 330 -11.62 -26.95 3.71
C GLY A 330 -11.38 -27.71 5.01
N ALA A 331 -10.34 -28.54 5.08
CA ALA A 331 -10.00 -29.32 6.28
C ALA A 331 -9.53 -28.45 7.46
N ALA A 332 -8.96 -27.28 7.18
CA ALA A 332 -8.45 -26.38 8.19
C ALA A 332 -9.52 -25.46 8.82
N ARG A 333 -10.77 -25.47 8.28
CA ARG A 333 -11.86 -24.60 8.79
C ARG A 333 -12.11 -24.78 10.29
N PRO A 334 -12.54 -23.76 11.04
CA PRO A 334 -12.70 -22.37 10.63
C PRO A 334 -11.37 -21.58 10.55
N ALA A 335 -10.27 -22.15 11.05
CA ALA A 335 -8.94 -21.53 11.09
C ALA A 335 -8.22 -21.59 9.72
N SER A 336 -8.96 -21.40 8.64
CA SER A 336 -8.49 -21.37 7.26
C SER A 336 -8.60 -19.94 6.75
N LEU A 337 -7.46 -19.26 6.64
CA LEU A 337 -7.41 -17.84 6.30
C LEU A 337 -7.00 -17.66 4.82
N VAL A 338 -7.95 -17.23 4.01
CA VAL A 338 -7.68 -16.76 2.66
C VAL A 338 -7.27 -15.29 2.75
N HIS A 339 -6.01 -14.98 2.52
CA HIS A 339 -5.51 -13.61 2.71
C HIS A 339 -6.13 -12.64 1.68
N PRO A 340 -6.77 -11.54 2.12
CA PRO A 340 -7.55 -10.66 1.24
C PRO A 340 -6.68 -9.79 0.33
N GLY A 341 -5.36 -9.95 0.38
CA GLY A 341 -4.44 -9.09 -0.35
C GLY A 341 -4.38 -7.66 0.20
N ARG A 342 -3.48 -6.87 -0.34
CA ARG A 342 -3.38 -5.44 -0.06
C ARG A 342 -3.47 -4.63 -1.34
N HIS A 343 -2.69 -4.98 -2.34
CA HIS A 343 -2.84 -4.51 -3.69
C HIS A 343 -3.77 -5.49 -4.39
N THR A 344 -4.95 -5.04 -4.74
CA THR A 344 -6.03 -5.89 -5.26
C THR A 344 -6.57 -5.40 -6.61
N VAL A 345 -5.90 -4.43 -7.21
CA VAL A 345 -6.28 -3.84 -8.50
C VAL A 345 -5.37 -4.40 -9.60
N TRP A 346 -5.90 -5.31 -10.43
CA TRP A 346 -5.12 -6.08 -11.39
C TRP A 346 -5.63 -5.98 -12.83
N TYR A 347 -6.91 -6.36 -13.08
CA TYR A 347 -7.42 -6.64 -14.42
C TYR A 347 -8.74 -5.93 -14.76
N GLY A 348 -9.31 -5.11 -13.85
CA GLY A 348 -10.54 -4.34 -14.06
C GLY A 348 -11.84 -5.09 -13.78
N ASP A 349 -11.78 -6.32 -13.25
CA ASP A 349 -12.89 -7.08 -12.66
C ASP A 349 -12.61 -7.45 -11.19
N ASP A 350 -11.84 -6.63 -10.56
CA ASP A 350 -11.16 -6.94 -9.31
C ASP A 350 -12.13 -6.95 -8.12
N THR A 351 -13.23 -6.21 -8.15
CA THR A 351 -14.29 -6.29 -7.12
C THR A 351 -14.92 -7.67 -7.11
N GLN A 352 -15.17 -8.29 -8.27
CA GLN A 352 -15.72 -9.64 -8.32
C GLN A 352 -14.68 -10.70 -7.89
N ARG A 353 -13.41 -10.47 -8.18
CA ARG A 353 -12.32 -11.31 -7.67
C ARG A 353 -12.25 -11.28 -6.13
N GLU A 354 -12.30 -10.10 -5.55
CA GLU A 354 -12.28 -9.93 -4.10
C GLU A 354 -13.57 -10.46 -3.43
N ARG A 355 -14.71 -10.36 -4.12
CA ARG A 355 -15.95 -11.02 -3.68
C ARG A 355 -15.80 -12.53 -3.66
N ALA A 356 -15.15 -13.14 -4.66
CA ALA A 356 -14.88 -14.58 -4.64
C ALA A 356 -14.02 -14.97 -3.41
N ILE A 357 -13.04 -14.16 -3.04
CA ILE A 357 -12.23 -14.36 -1.82
C ILE A 357 -13.11 -14.23 -0.56
N ALA A 358 -13.97 -13.21 -0.48
CA ALA A 358 -14.86 -12.99 0.65
C ALA A 358 -15.90 -14.13 0.82
N ILE A 359 -16.48 -14.59 -0.29
CA ILE A 359 -17.41 -15.74 -0.31
C ILE A 359 -16.69 -17.03 0.14
N LEU A 360 -15.46 -17.26 -0.35
CA LEU A 360 -14.67 -18.41 0.08
C LEU A 360 -14.39 -18.36 1.60
N ALA A 361 -14.04 -17.19 2.14
CA ALA A 361 -13.88 -17.01 3.58
C ALA A 361 -15.19 -17.28 4.37
N ALA A 362 -16.34 -16.89 3.83
CA ALA A 362 -17.65 -17.19 4.40
C ALA A 362 -17.96 -18.70 4.40
N LEU A 363 -17.69 -19.40 3.27
CA LEU A 363 -17.87 -20.86 3.18
C LEU A 363 -17.03 -21.61 4.23
N LEU A 364 -15.86 -21.10 4.56
CA LEU A 364 -14.96 -21.66 5.56
C LEU A 364 -15.35 -21.29 7.00
N GLY A 365 -16.32 -20.38 7.18
CA GLY A 365 -16.74 -19.89 8.48
C GLY A 365 -15.63 -19.13 9.22
N SER A 366 -14.72 -18.48 8.51
CA SER A 366 -13.50 -17.90 9.10
C SER A 366 -13.66 -16.47 9.60
N PHE A 367 -14.80 -15.80 9.37
CA PHE A 367 -15.05 -14.44 9.85
C PHE A 367 -15.56 -14.46 11.31
N GLY A 368 -14.92 -13.68 12.17
CA GLY A 368 -15.23 -13.60 13.60
C GLY A 368 -14.72 -14.78 14.43
N ARG A 369 -13.87 -15.65 13.86
CA ARG A 369 -13.34 -16.85 14.49
C ARG A 369 -11.80 -16.89 14.53
N ARG A 370 -11.28 -17.66 15.48
CA ARG A 370 -9.84 -17.85 15.67
C ARG A 370 -9.17 -18.41 14.40
N GLY A 371 -8.04 -17.79 14.03
CA GLY A 371 -7.30 -18.15 12.82
C GLY A 371 -7.92 -17.64 11.51
N GLY A 372 -8.91 -16.75 11.60
CA GLY A 372 -9.62 -16.15 10.48
C GLY A 372 -9.58 -14.62 10.51
N TYR A 373 -10.69 -14.01 10.10
CA TYR A 373 -10.86 -12.56 10.10
C TYR A 373 -11.46 -12.09 11.42
N LEU A 374 -10.97 -10.96 11.95
CA LEU A 374 -11.53 -10.29 13.11
C LEU A 374 -12.35 -9.06 12.66
N ALA A 375 -13.31 -8.65 13.48
CA ALA A 375 -14.02 -7.40 13.26
C ALA A 375 -13.05 -6.22 13.39
N THR A 376 -13.22 -5.18 12.55
CA THR A 376 -12.42 -3.97 12.66
C THR A 376 -12.82 -3.18 13.89
N ASP A 377 -11.85 -2.80 14.70
CA ASP A 377 -12.04 -1.94 15.87
C ASP A 377 -10.88 -0.95 16.01
N LYS A 378 -11.11 0.14 16.75
CA LYS A 378 -10.13 1.18 17.02
C LYS A 378 -10.27 1.71 18.42
N VAL A 379 -9.18 2.21 18.99
CA VAL A 379 -9.24 2.96 20.24
C VAL A 379 -10.01 4.26 19.99
N PRO A 380 -11.03 4.60 20.80
CA PRO A 380 -11.74 5.87 20.65
C PRO A 380 -10.81 7.06 20.88
N VAL A 381 -10.77 7.98 19.90
CA VAL A 381 -9.96 9.20 19.96
C VAL A 381 -10.86 10.40 19.65
N ALA A 382 -10.99 11.31 20.63
CA ALA A 382 -11.78 12.51 20.47
C ALA A 382 -11.17 13.46 19.42
N PRO A 383 -11.99 14.17 18.63
CA PRO A 383 -11.51 15.23 17.76
C PRO A 383 -11.00 16.42 18.57
N TYR A 384 -10.19 17.28 17.93
CA TYR A 384 -9.85 18.58 18.48
C TYR A 384 -11.14 19.42 18.60
N PRO A 385 -11.36 20.15 19.71
CA PRO A 385 -12.57 20.95 19.90
C PRO A 385 -12.51 22.22 19.03
N LEU A 386 -13.24 22.20 17.93
CA LEU A 386 -13.51 23.40 17.12
C LEU A 386 -14.87 23.95 17.52
N ASP A 387 -15.03 25.25 17.51
CA ASP A 387 -16.30 25.91 17.79
C ASP A 387 -17.38 25.50 16.80
N ALA A 388 -18.65 25.52 17.23
CA ALA A 388 -19.77 25.09 16.43
C ALA A 388 -19.90 25.87 15.09
N ALA A 389 -19.40 27.10 15.01
CA ALA A 389 -19.31 27.88 13.79
C ALA A 389 -18.47 27.22 12.68
N HIS A 390 -17.54 26.31 13.05
CA HIS A 390 -16.69 25.56 12.12
C HIS A 390 -17.25 24.18 11.75
N GLY A 391 -18.44 23.84 12.25
CA GLY A 391 -19.12 22.55 12.01
C GLY A 391 -19.88 22.41 10.71
N GLY A 392 -20.11 23.49 9.98
CA GLY A 392 -20.85 23.44 8.71
C GLY A 392 -20.76 24.77 7.97
N ASN A 393 -20.19 24.75 6.78
CA ASN A 393 -20.51 25.78 5.78
C ASN A 393 -21.97 25.57 5.39
N GLY A 394 -22.83 26.55 5.56
CA GLY A 394 -24.29 26.50 5.39
C GLY A 394 -24.82 26.18 3.97
N ALA A 395 -23.96 25.76 3.05
CA ALA A 395 -24.36 25.16 1.77
C ALA A 395 -23.97 23.68 1.80
N ALA A 396 -24.88 22.79 1.39
CA ALA A 396 -24.55 21.38 1.17
C ALA A 396 -23.33 21.28 0.25
N PRO A 397 -22.28 20.54 0.63
CA PRO A 397 -21.11 20.40 -0.24
C PRO A 397 -21.56 19.81 -1.58
N ARG A 398 -21.06 20.38 -2.68
CA ARG A 398 -21.29 19.77 -4.00
C ARG A 398 -20.75 18.33 -4.00
N PRO A 399 -21.34 17.44 -4.82
CA PRO A 399 -20.78 16.11 -4.99
C PRO A 399 -19.30 16.18 -5.41
N ARG A 400 -18.52 15.22 -4.99
CA ARG A 400 -17.10 15.10 -5.37
C ARG A 400 -16.96 14.95 -6.90
N ALA A 401 -15.87 15.47 -7.44
CA ALA A 401 -15.64 15.56 -8.89
C ALA A 401 -15.14 14.27 -9.55
N ASP A 402 -14.66 13.30 -8.77
CA ASP A 402 -14.05 12.08 -9.29
C ASP A 402 -15.04 11.10 -9.92
N LEU A 403 -16.33 11.27 -9.67
CA LEU A 403 -17.37 10.44 -10.25
C LEU A 403 -17.90 11.07 -11.55
N PRO A 404 -17.97 10.30 -12.65
CA PRO A 404 -18.53 10.79 -13.90
C PRO A 404 -20.04 11.03 -13.79
N ARG A 405 -20.57 11.91 -14.64
CA ARG A 405 -22.00 12.31 -14.62
C ARG A 405 -22.98 11.17 -14.93
N ASP A 406 -22.50 10.11 -15.56
CA ASP A 406 -23.32 8.96 -15.98
C ASP A 406 -23.60 7.95 -14.86
N GLY A 407 -23.16 8.24 -13.63
CA GLY A 407 -23.41 7.39 -12.46
C GLY A 407 -22.58 6.11 -12.38
N ARG A 408 -21.54 5.97 -13.20
CA ARG A 408 -20.59 4.85 -13.08
C ARG A 408 -19.92 4.83 -11.72
N TYR A 409 -19.49 3.63 -11.30
CA TYR A 409 -18.79 3.35 -10.04
C TYR A 409 -19.64 3.60 -8.79
N PRO A 410 -20.85 3.02 -8.71
CA PRO A 410 -21.80 3.30 -7.62
C PRO A 410 -21.28 2.91 -6.24
N LEU A 411 -20.32 1.97 -6.15
CA LEU A 411 -19.72 1.52 -4.88
C LEU A 411 -18.32 2.11 -4.63
N ALA A 412 -18.00 3.24 -5.25
CA ALA A 412 -16.76 3.97 -4.95
C ALA A 412 -16.86 4.66 -3.59
N GLY A 413 -16.51 3.97 -2.51
CA GLY A 413 -16.60 4.47 -1.13
C GLY A 413 -15.64 5.62 -0.80
N GLU A 414 -14.51 5.74 -1.52
CA GLU A 414 -13.57 6.87 -1.40
C GLU A 414 -13.35 7.55 -2.76
N VAL A 415 -12.74 8.73 -2.73
CA VAL A 415 -12.42 9.51 -3.93
C VAL A 415 -11.41 8.77 -4.81
N LEU A 416 -11.73 8.65 -6.09
CA LEU A 416 -10.91 8.01 -7.11
C LEU A 416 -9.83 8.98 -7.62
N ALA A 417 -8.54 8.66 -7.41
CA ALA A 417 -7.45 9.51 -7.86
C ALA A 417 -7.43 9.69 -9.39
N SER A 418 -7.72 8.62 -10.15
CA SER A 418 -7.89 8.69 -11.61
C SER A 418 -9.07 9.58 -12.02
N GLY A 419 -10.19 9.47 -11.29
CA GLY A 419 -11.37 10.31 -11.51
C GLY A 419 -11.12 11.80 -11.26
N LEU A 420 -10.29 12.15 -10.24
CA LEU A 420 -9.84 13.53 -10.05
C LEU A 420 -8.99 14.04 -11.22
N CYS A 421 -8.21 13.18 -11.85
CA CYS A 421 -7.48 13.54 -13.06
C CYS A 421 -8.48 13.82 -14.21
N ASP A 422 -9.40 12.90 -14.45
CA ASP A 422 -10.42 13.05 -15.48
C ASP A 422 -11.30 14.28 -15.27
N ALA A 423 -11.55 14.67 -14.02
CA ALA A 423 -12.33 15.86 -13.69
C ALA A 423 -11.70 17.19 -14.12
N THR A 424 -10.45 17.19 -14.60
CA THR A 424 -9.88 18.38 -15.29
C THR A 424 -10.43 18.57 -16.70
N LYS A 425 -11.03 17.52 -17.30
CA LYS A 425 -11.65 17.58 -18.64
C LYS A 425 -13.02 18.24 -18.53
N PRO A 426 -13.33 19.23 -19.37
CA PRO A 426 -14.66 19.82 -19.42
C PRO A 426 -15.73 18.75 -19.67
N GLY A 427 -16.82 18.80 -18.88
CA GLY A 427 -17.97 17.90 -19.07
C GLY A 427 -17.84 16.51 -18.47
N HIS A 428 -16.70 16.10 -17.94
CA HIS A 428 -16.54 14.80 -17.27
C HIS A 428 -17.35 14.73 -15.96
N ALA A 429 -17.17 15.69 -15.08
CA ALA A 429 -17.89 15.81 -13.82
C ALA A 429 -18.85 17.02 -13.82
N LEU A 430 -19.53 17.28 -12.72
CA LEU A 430 -20.44 18.41 -12.56
C LEU A 430 -19.72 19.76 -12.68
N TYR A 431 -18.45 19.81 -12.37
CA TYR A 431 -17.54 20.95 -12.48
C TYR A 431 -16.13 20.48 -12.81
N ALA A 432 -15.33 21.35 -13.39
CA ALA A 432 -13.93 21.02 -13.71
C ALA A 432 -13.00 21.41 -12.55
N LEU A 433 -12.02 20.56 -12.27
CA LEU A 433 -10.93 20.88 -11.34
C LEU A 433 -9.93 21.82 -12.02
N GLN A 434 -9.50 22.85 -11.30
CA GLN A 434 -8.57 23.88 -11.79
C GLN A 434 -7.30 23.97 -10.97
N ALA A 435 -7.30 23.46 -9.74
CA ALA A 435 -6.14 23.48 -8.88
C ALA A 435 -5.92 22.13 -8.18
N TRP A 436 -4.66 21.73 -8.07
CA TRP A 436 -4.26 20.55 -7.30
C TRP A 436 -3.22 20.91 -6.25
N ILE A 437 -3.39 20.38 -5.03
CA ILE A 437 -2.31 20.22 -4.05
C ILE A 437 -1.94 18.74 -4.03
N VAL A 438 -0.67 18.41 -4.24
CA VAL A 438 -0.14 17.05 -4.22
C VAL A 438 0.84 16.93 -3.07
N TYR A 439 0.43 16.19 -2.03
CA TYR A 439 1.19 16.00 -0.80
C TYR A 439 1.74 14.59 -0.68
N GLY A 440 3.08 14.45 -0.62
CA GLY A 440 3.77 13.19 -0.34
C GLY A 440 3.45 12.06 -1.34
N CYS A 441 3.12 12.40 -2.59
CA CYS A 441 2.62 11.48 -3.59
C CYS A 441 3.19 11.80 -4.98
N ASN A 442 3.89 10.84 -5.59
CA ASN A 442 4.36 10.99 -6.97
C ASN A 442 3.36 10.36 -7.95
N LEU A 443 2.48 11.17 -8.53
CA LEU A 443 1.42 10.72 -9.44
C LEU A 443 1.98 10.03 -10.69
N PHE A 444 3.17 10.40 -11.17
CA PHE A 444 3.83 9.78 -12.32
C PHE A 444 4.27 8.32 -12.09
N GLN A 445 4.40 7.92 -10.83
CA GLN A 445 4.68 6.54 -10.45
C GLN A 445 3.44 5.80 -9.94
N ALA A 446 2.41 6.53 -9.54
CA ALA A 446 1.23 5.94 -8.90
C ALA A 446 0.06 5.68 -9.88
N LEU A 447 -0.03 6.46 -10.96
CA LEU A 447 -1.13 6.38 -11.93
C LEU A 447 -0.64 5.80 -13.26
N PRO A 448 -1.51 5.10 -14.02
CA PRO A 448 -1.21 4.66 -15.38
C PRO A 448 -1.28 5.83 -16.37
N ALA A 449 -0.97 5.54 -17.64
CA ALA A 449 -1.15 6.48 -18.75
C ALA A 449 -0.47 7.84 -18.52
N ARG A 450 0.83 7.82 -18.32
CA ARG A 450 1.65 9.00 -17.98
C ARG A 450 1.39 10.20 -18.93
N GLN A 451 1.11 9.94 -20.21
CA GLN A 451 0.84 11.01 -21.18
C GLN A 451 -0.47 11.72 -20.86
N GLU A 452 -1.52 10.97 -20.50
CA GLU A 452 -2.80 11.55 -20.08
C GLU A 452 -2.64 12.40 -18.80
N LEU A 453 -1.82 11.95 -17.85
CA LEU A 453 -1.53 12.72 -16.65
C LEU A 453 -0.90 14.09 -16.98
N VAL A 454 0.03 14.13 -17.94
CA VAL A 454 0.62 15.40 -18.42
C VAL A 454 -0.47 16.33 -18.98
N GLU A 455 -1.39 15.80 -19.80
CA GLU A 455 -2.49 16.58 -20.34
C GLU A 455 -3.43 17.13 -19.25
N HIS A 456 -3.71 16.33 -18.20
CA HIS A 456 -4.49 16.79 -17.05
C HIS A 456 -3.78 17.93 -16.32
N ILE A 457 -2.49 17.79 -16.06
CA ILE A 457 -1.68 18.81 -15.38
C ILE A 457 -1.66 20.11 -16.19
N GLN A 458 -1.56 20.01 -17.51
CA GLN A 458 -1.53 21.20 -18.38
C GLN A 458 -2.84 22.01 -18.39
N ARG A 459 -3.99 21.39 -18.01
CA ARG A 459 -5.29 22.08 -17.89
C ARG A 459 -5.44 22.86 -16.60
N LEU A 460 -4.60 22.62 -15.60
CA LEU A 460 -4.71 23.28 -14.30
C LEU A 460 -4.22 24.73 -14.34
N GLU A 461 -4.85 25.58 -13.58
CA GLU A 461 -4.36 26.93 -13.29
C GLU A 461 -3.27 26.92 -12.21
N LEU A 462 -3.34 25.93 -11.29
CA LEU A 462 -2.37 25.78 -10.20
C LEU A 462 -2.06 24.32 -9.87
N LEU A 463 -0.80 23.98 -9.79
CA LEU A 463 -0.29 22.73 -9.21
C LEU A 463 0.74 23.04 -8.12
N VAL A 464 0.43 22.66 -6.90
CA VAL A 464 1.34 22.76 -5.75
C VAL A 464 1.81 21.37 -5.35
N ALA A 465 3.12 21.14 -5.26
CA ALA A 465 3.71 19.92 -4.72
C ALA A 465 4.30 20.18 -3.32
N VAL A 466 3.98 19.32 -2.36
CA VAL A 466 4.55 19.31 -1.01
C VAL A 466 5.25 17.98 -0.82
N ASP A 467 6.57 17.97 -0.76
CA ASP A 467 7.35 16.73 -0.69
C ASP A 467 8.69 16.96 0.03
N VAL A 468 9.34 15.86 0.40
CA VAL A 468 10.69 15.82 0.99
C VAL A 468 11.78 15.80 -0.10
N LEU A 469 11.52 15.09 -1.19
CA LEU A 469 12.45 14.89 -2.31
C LEU A 469 11.88 15.48 -3.62
N PRO A 470 12.72 15.93 -4.56
CA PRO A 470 12.28 16.44 -5.84
C PRO A 470 11.82 15.30 -6.80
N ALA A 471 10.68 14.68 -6.46
CA ALA A 471 10.06 13.66 -7.31
C ALA A 471 9.56 14.24 -8.65
N GLU A 472 9.19 13.37 -9.61
CA GLU A 472 8.77 13.83 -10.96
C GLU A 472 7.64 14.86 -10.90
N ILE A 473 6.69 14.72 -9.97
CA ILE A 473 5.57 15.66 -9.82
C ILE A 473 6.05 17.07 -9.45
N CYS A 474 7.14 17.20 -8.70
CA CYS A 474 7.74 18.50 -8.39
C CYS A 474 8.23 19.20 -9.66
N GLY A 475 8.81 18.45 -10.61
CA GLY A 475 9.22 18.98 -11.92
C GLY A 475 8.06 19.50 -12.79
N TRP A 476 6.81 19.27 -12.42
CA TRP A 476 5.60 19.76 -13.10
C TRP A 476 4.84 20.82 -12.30
N ALA A 477 5.12 20.96 -10.99
CA ALA A 477 4.43 21.89 -10.11
C ALA A 477 4.77 23.37 -10.43
N ASP A 478 3.84 24.27 -10.16
CA ASP A 478 4.07 25.72 -10.19
C ASP A 478 4.80 26.18 -8.94
N VAL A 479 4.46 25.59 -7.79
CA VAL A 479 5.10 25.85 -6.52
C VAL A 479 5.47 24.52 -5.84
N VAL A 480 6.70 24.40 -5.36
CA VAL A 480 7.19 23.25 -4.60
C VAL A 480 7.51 23.70 -3.17
N LEU A 481 6.88 23.07 -2.20
CA LEU A 481 7.01 23.37 -0.78
C LEU A 481 7.78 22.24 -0.08
N PRO A 482 8.98 22.51 0.48
CA PRO A 482 9.84 21.49 1.08
C PRO A 482 9.32 21.06 2.44
N GLU A 483 8.95 19.80 2.59
CA GLU A 483 8.50 19.25 3.87
C GLU A 483 9.65 18.67 4.70
N ALA A 484 9.53 18.81 6.02
CA ALA A 484 10.36 18.11 6.99
C ALA A 484 10.10 16.59 6.93
N THR A 485 11.12 15.75 7.10
CA THR A 485 10.94 14.30 7.18
C THR A 485 10.13 13.89 8.42
N PHE A 486 9.59 12.68 8.42
CA PHE A 486 8.82 12.18 9.57
C PHE A 486 9.64 12.00 10.86
N LEU A 487 10.96 12.11 10.83
CA LEU A 487 11.85 12.12 11.99
C LEU A 487 12.10 13.53 12.54
N GLU A 488 11.69 14.56 11.81
CA GLU A 488 11.89 15.98 12.13
C GLU A 488 10.59 16.70 12.49
N ARG A 489 9.45 16.00 12.55
CA ARG A 489 8.14 16.62 12.79
C ARG A 489 7.26 15.81 13.73
N GLU A 490 6.29 16.48 14.28
CA GLU A 490 5.14 15.89 14.92
C GLU A 490 3.96 15.85 13.94
N ASP A 491 3.16 14.80 14.00
CA ASP A 491 1.94 14.64 13.22
C ASP A 491 0.77 14.26 14.10
N ASP A 492 -0.42 14.17 13.52
CA ASP A 492 -1.59 13.65 14.22
C ASP A 492 -1.39 12.20 14.66
N LEU A 493 -2.20 11.77 15.62
CA LEU A 493 -2.17 10.40 16.16
C LEU A 493 -2.44 9.35 15.08
N TRP A 494 -1.63 8.32 15.07
CA TRP A 494 -1.90 7.13 14.28
C TRP A 494 -2.80 6.17 15.06
N ASN A 495 -4.08 6.11 14.69
CA ASN A 495 -5.06 5.21 15.29
C ASN A 495 -5.20 3.97 14.43
N GLY A 496 -4.48 2.91 14.79
CA GLY A 496 -4.39 1.66 14.04
C GLY A 496 -5.41 0.62 14.48
N SER A 497 -6.12 0.04 13.51
CA SER A 497 -6.91 -1.19 13.71
C SER A 497 -5.99 -2.39 13.50
N TRP A 498 -5.81 -3.19 14.51
CA TRP A 498 -5.02 -4.44 14.52
C TRP A 498 -5.67 -5.40 15.50
N ARG A 499 -5.18 -6.63 15.66
CA ARG A 499 -5.67 -7.55 16.70
C ARG A 499 -5.70 -6.91 18.09
N GLU A 500 -4.72 -6.07 18.38
CA GLU A 500 -4.71 -5.14 19.50
C GLU A 500 -4.76 -3.72 18.91
N PRO A 501 -5.92 -3.07 18.86
CA PRO A 501 -6.02 -1.68 18.42
C PRO A 501 -5.09 -0.78 19.22
N PHE A 502 -4.56 0.24 18.59
CA PHE A 502 -3.59 1.11 19.26
C PHE A 502 -3.65 2.56 18.76
N VAL A 503 -3.18 3.46 19.61
CA VAL A 503 -2.90 4.85 19.25
C VAL A 503 -1.42 5.09 19.41
N ALA A 504 -0.75 5.53 18.35
CA ALA A 504 0.67 5.89 18.37
C ALA A 504 0.86 7.39 18.16
N ALA A 505 1.80 7.98 18.88
CA ALA A 505 2.22 9.37 18.74
C ALA A 505 3.51 9.47 17.92
N ARG A 506 3.57 10.47 17.05
CA ARG A 506 4.81 10.86 16.37
C ARG A 506 5.51 11.93 17.19
N GLN A 507 6.73 11.67 17.59
CA GLN A 507 7.61 12.64 18.25
C GLN A 507 8.78 12.95 17.30
N ALA A 508 9.11 14.23 17.16
CA ALA A 508 10.28 14.66 16.40
C ALA A 508 11.56 14.19 17.09
N ALA A 509 12.41 13.46 16.40
CA ALA A 509 13.69 12.99 16.92
C ALA A 509 14.75 14.10 16.89
N VAL A 510 14.74 14.91 15.83
CA VAL A 510 15.64 16.06 15.61
C VAL A 510 14.84 17.23 15.02
N PRO A 511 15.31 18.48 15.16
CA PRO A 511 14.66 19.62 14.51
C PRO A 511 14.73 19.52 12.98
N PRO A 512 13.80 20.19 12.25
CA PRO A 512 13.84 20.25 10.79
C PRO A 512 15.16 20.81 10.26
N ALA A 513 15.76 20.09 9.32
CA ALA A 513 16.96 20.54 8.63
C ALA A 513 16.60 21.55 7.51
N HIS A 514 17.53 22.41 7.18
CA HIS A 514 17.37 23.45 6.15
C HIS A 514 16.18 24.40 6.47
N GLU A 515 15.54 24.93 5.45
CA GLU A 515 14.32 25.73 5.59
C GLU A 515 13.04 24.88 5.41
N THR A 516 13.11 23.57 5.67
CA THR A 516 11.94 22.69 5.58
C THR A 516 10.94 22.96 6.72
N ARG A 517 9.66 22.70 6.46
CA ARG A 517 8.59 22.90 7.46
C ARG A 517 7.69 21.66 7.55
N PRO A 518 7.14 21.33 8.72
CA PRO A 518 6.19 20.22 8.85
C PRO A 518 4.87 20.56 8.18
N GLY A 519 4.17 19.52 7.70
CA GLY A 519 2.89 19.68 6.99
C GLY A 519 1.84 20.48 7.76
N TRP A 520 1.80 20.32 9.11
CA TRP A 520 0.87 21.09 9.94
C TRP A 520 1.12 22.62 9.87
N TRP A 521 2.39 23.05 9.84
CA TRP A 521 2.76 24.45 9.75
C TRP A 521 2.40 25.00 8.37
N ILE A 522 2.73 24.25 7.30
CA ILE A 522 2.43 24.66 5.92
C ILE A 522 0.92 24.85 5.72
N ALA A 523 0.10 23.90 6.18
CA ALA A 523 -1.35 23.98 6.06
C ALA A 523 -1.94 25.13 6.88
N LYS A 524 -1.46 25.35 8.11
CA LYS A 524 -1.90 26.44 8.99
C LYS A 524 -1.55 27.82 8.43
N GLU A 525 -0.32 28.04 7.99
CA GLU A 525 0.11 29.32 7.41
C GLU A 525 -0.67 29.62 6.11
N LEU A 526 -0.85 28.61 5.25
CA LEU A 526 -1.67 28.77 4.04
C LEU A 526 -3.11 29.13 4.40
N ALA A 527 -3.70 28.46 5.40
CA ALA A 527 -5.05 28.76 5.89
C ALA A 527 -5.16 30.21 6.38
N GLY A 528 -4.19 30.71 7.12
CA GLY A 528 -4.12 32.11 7.54
C GLY A 528 -4.16 33.09 6.36
N LYS A 529 -3.36 32.81 5.31
CA LYS A 529 -3.27 33.68 4.12
C LYS A 529 -4.55 33.68 3.26
N VAL A 530 -5.37 32.63 3.32
CA VAL A 530 -6.64 32.59 2.60
C VAL A 530 -7.86 32.89 3.49
N GLY A 531 -7.65 33.41 4.70
CA GLY A 531 -8.72 33.82 5.61
C GLY A 531 -9.41 32.67 6.36
N LEU A 532 -8.72 31.54 6.54
CA LEU A 532 -9.22 30.34 7.23
C LEU A 532 -8.45 30.05 8.53
N GLY A 533 -7.74 31.04 9.09
CA GLY A 533 -6.91 30.87 10.29
C GLY A 533 -7.67 30.32 11.49
N ASP A 534 -8.93 30.71 11.67
CA ASP A 534 -9.78 30.26 12.78
C ASP A 534 -10.05 28.74 12.78
N TRP A 535 -9.87 28.07 11.65
CA TRP A 535 -9.93 26.61 11.55
C TRP A 535 -8.68 25.92 12.12
N PHE A 536 -7.60 26.67 12.40
CA PHE A 536 -6.33 26.17 12.92
C PHE A 536 -5.96 26.89 14.24
N PRO A 537 -6.81 26.85 15.29
CA PRO A 537 -6.65 27.66 16.51
C PRO A 537 -5.49 27.20 17.39
N TRP A 538 -4.99 25.97 17.21
CA TRP A 538 -3.85 25.45 17.97
C TRP A 538 -2.55 26.16 17.61
N LYS A 539 -1.65 26.28 18.59
CA LYS A 539 -0.34 26.88 18.41
C LYS A 539 0.52 26.02 17.46
N ASP A 540 0.60 24.71 17.76
CA ASP A 540 1.43 23.75 17.07
C ASP A 540 0.81 22.33 17.10
N ALA A 541 1.44 21.37 16.42
CA ALA A 541 0.96 19.99 16.41
C ALA A 541 0.99 19.34 17.80
N ALA A 542 1.93 19.72 18.66
CA ALA A 542 2.03 19.17 20.01
C ALA A 542 0.81 19.55 20.85
N GLU A 543 0.37 20.82 20.81
CA GLU A 543 -0.85 21.27 21.49
C GLU A 543 -2.09 20.54 20.93
N TYR A 544 -2.21 20.45 19.59
CA TYR A 544 -3.30 19.76 18.95
C TYR A 544 -3.41 18.31 19.42
N VAL A 545 -2.30 17.57 19.38
CA VAL A 545 -2.26 16.16 19.77
C VAL A 545 -2.52 15.99 21.28
N ARG A 546 -1.88 16.80 22.15
CA ARG A 546 -2.10 16.73 23.60
C ARG A 546 -3.54 17.01 23.99
N THR A 547 -4.18 17.99 23.34
CA THR A 547 -5.60 18.31 23.55
C THR A 547 -6.48 17.11 23.20
N ARG A 548 -6.24 16.44 22.07
CA ARG A 548 -6.99 15.26 21.67
C ARG A 548 -6.78 14.08 22.63
N VAL A 549 -5.53 13.83 23.04
CA VAL A 549 -5.17 12.79 24.01
C VAL A 549 -5.88 13.01 25.34
N ALA A 550 -5.84 14.23 25.88
CA ALA A 550 -6.51 14.59 27.12
C ALA A 550 -8.02 14.40 27.04
N ARG A 551 -8.66 14.84 25.96
CA ARG A 551 -10.10 14.67 25.73
C ARG A 551 -10.54 13.23 25.53
N SER A 552 -9.63 12.37 25.08
CA SER A 552 -9.87 10.93 24.88
C SER A 552 -9.69 10.11 26.16
N GLY A 553 -9.19 10.70 27.23
CA GLY A 553 -8.87 9.99 28.47
C GLY A 553 -7.74 8.96 28.29
N LEU A 554 -6.90 9.12 27.27
CA LEU A 554 -5.77 8.22 27.03
C LEU A 554 -4.65 8.44 28.05
N PRO A 555 -3.91 7.40 28.49
CA PRO A 555 -2.81 7.51 29.44
C PRO A 555 -1.63 8.30 28.81
N GLN A 556 -1.60 9.62 29.10
CA GLN A 556 -0.66 10.55 28.47
C GLN A 556 0.80 10.18 28.75
N GLU A 557 1.15 9.92 30.01
CA GLU A 557 2.51 9.57 30.40
C GLU A 557 3.03 8.34 29.64
N GLU A 558 2.21 7.29 29.55
CA GLU A 558 2.54 6.08 28.81
C GLU A 558 2.74 6.40 27.32
N LEU A 559 1.81 7.15 26.70
CA LEU A 559 1.88 7.49 25.28
C LEU A 559 3.17 8.24 24.94
N TRP A 560 3.56 9.22 25.74
CA TRP A 560 4.79 9.99 25.46
C TRP A 560 6.05 9.20 25.76
N ARG A 561 6.04 8.36 26.80
CA ARG A 561 7.19 7.54 27.18
C ARG A 561 7.42 6.38 26.22
N THR A 562 6.37 5.71 25.77
CA THR A 562 6.47 4.51 24.91
C THR A 562 6.20 4.77 23.43
N GLY A 563 5.59 5.91 23.08
CA GLY A 563 5.14 6.26 21.75
C GLY A 563 3.82 5.57 21.34
N VAL A 564 3.19 4.75 22.22
CA VAL A 564 1.99 3.99 21.87
C VAL A 564 1.16 3.65 23.12
N VAL A 565 -0.16 3.67 22.95
CA VAL A 565 -1.13 3.11 23.89
C VAL A 565 -1.90 2.01 23.18
N ARG A 566 -2.07 0.87 23.86
CA ARG A 566 -2.82 -0.27 23.34
C ARG A 566 -4.28 -0.23 23.81
N GLY A 567 -5.19 -0.60 22.93
CA GLY A 567 -6.56 -0.94 23.26
C GLY A 567 -6.71 -2.41 23.66
N ALA A 568 -7.93 -2.80 24.00
CA ALA A 568 -8.26 -4.19 24.23
C ALA A 568 -8.11 -5.02 22.95
N ALA A 569 -7.67 -6.26 23.07
CA ALA A 569 -7.60 -7.18 21.93
C ALA A 569 -9.00 -7.38 21.32
N ILE A 570 -9.06 -7.43 20.00
CA ILE A 570 -10.32 -7.70 19.29
C ILE A 570 -10.74 -9.15 19.58
N PRO A 571 -11.97 -9.37 20.08
CA PRO A 571 -12.43 -10.72 20.45
C PRO A 571 -12.66 -11.60 19.22
N THR A 572 -12.46 -12.89 19.38
CA THR A 572 -12.95 -13.94 18.49
C THR A 572 -14.42 -14.21 18.80
N ARG A 573 -15.30 -13.36 18.26
CA ARG A 573 -16.70 -13.19 18.70
C ARG A 573 -17.48 -14.49 18.82
N GLU A 574 -17.32 -15.40 17.85
CA GLU A 574 -18.10 -16.65 17.81
C GLU A 574 -17.68 -17.60 18.94
N GLU A 575 -16.38 -17.76 19.20
CA GLU A 575 -15.89 -18.62 20.30
C GLU A 575 -16.14 -18.02 21.69
N GLU A 576 -16.24 -16.69 21.76
CA GLU A 576 -16.54 -15.99 23.02
C GLU A 576 -18.04 -15.77 23.25
N GLY A 577 -18.90 -16.35 22.37
CA GLY A 577 -20.35 -16.22 22.47
C GLY A 577 -20.87 -14.79 22.21
N LEU A 578 -20.08 -13.94 21.58
CA LEU A 578 -20.48 -12.58 21.22
C LEU A 578 -21.21 -12.58 19.85
N PRO A 579 -22.23 -11.73 19.66
CA PRO A 579 -22.97 -11.69 18.42
C PRO A 579 -22.10 -11.19 17.27
N LEU A 580 -22.15 -11.87 16.13
CA LEU A 580 -21.70 -11.35 14.85
C LEU A 580 -22.82 -10.50 14.25
N ALA A 581 -22.51 -9.25 13.92
CA ALA A 581 -23.42 -8.33 13.26
C ALA A 581 -22.85 -7.97 11.88
N PHE A 582 -23.72 -7.98 10.88
CA PHE A 582 -23.40 -7.60 9.51
C PHE A 582 -24.31 -6.45 9.10
N ASP A 583 -23.72 -5.35 8.64
CA ASP A 583 -24.48 -4.19 8.14
C ASP A 583 -24.89 -4.41 6.66
N THR A 584 -25.69 -5.45 6.47
CA THR A 584 -26.19 -5.92 5.17
C THR A 584 -27.69 -6.13 5.23
N GLU A 585 -28.32 -6.34 4.10
CA GLU A 585 -29.75 -6.69 4.03
C GLU A 585 -30.02 -7.94 4.91
N GLY A 586 -30.95 -7.79 5.84
CA GLY A 586 -31.33 -8.86 6.79
C GLY A 586 -30.27 -9.21 7.82
N GLY A 587 -29.17 -8.43 7.95
CA GLY A 587 -28.11 -8.68 8.94
C GLY A 587 -27.32 -9.97 8.69
N LYS A 588 -27.23 -10.44 7.44
CA LYS A 588 -26.62 -11.73 7.04
C LYS A 588 -25.50 -11.54 6.04
N ILE A 589 -24.53 -12.43 6.04
CA ILE A 589 -23.49 -12.51 4.98
C ILE A 589 -24.17 -12.76 3.64
N GLN A 590 -23.85 -11.93 2.64
CA GLN A 590 -24.44 -11.97 1.30
C GLN A 590 -23.59 -12.81 0.36
N LEU A 591 -23.85 -14.11 0.23
CA LEU A 591 -23.19 -14.94 -0.80
C LEU A 591 -23.69 -14.55 -2.18
N PHE A 592 -24.99 -14.37 -2.36
CA PHE A 592 -25.63 -13.72 -3.52
C PHE A 592 -25.98 -12.29 -3.13
N SER A 593 -25.49 -11.30 -3.87
CA SER A 593 -25.74 -9.88 -3.57
C SER A 593 -26.89 -9.33 -4.37
N ARG A 594 -27.98 -8.98 -3.70
CA ARG A 594 -29.09 -8.25 -4.31
C ARG A 594 -28.69 -6.83 -4.69
N GLU A 595 -27.90 -6.15 -3.85
CA GLU A 595 -27.37 -4.82 -4.12
C GLU A 595 -26.65 -4.77 -5.49
N LEU A 596 -25.73 -5.69 -5.76
CA LEU A 596 -25.06 -5.74 -7.07
C LEU A 596 -26.05 -6.01 -8.21
N LYS A 597 -27.02 -6.93 -8.00
CA LYS A 597 -28.03 -7.23 -8.99
C LYS A 597 -28.88 -5.99 -9.32
N ASP A 598 -29.31 -5.25 -8.30
CA ASP A 598 -30.15 -4.06 -8.46
C ASP A 598 -29.38 -2.91 -9.13
N LEU A 599 -28.06 -2.86 -8.95
CA LEU A 599 -27.14 -1.96 -9.65
C LEU A 599 -26.77 -2.44 -11.06
N GLY A 600 -27.30 -3.58 -11.52
CA GLY A 600 -27.04 -4.11 -12.86
C GLY A 600 -25.75 -4.92 -13.03
N PHE A 601 -25.11 -5.34 -11.91
CA PHE A 601 -23.94 -6.18 -11.92
C PHE A 601 -24.26 -7.64 -11.64
N ASP A 602 -23.31 -8.54 -11.99
CA ASP A 602 -23.44 -9.96 -11.62
C ASP A 602 -23.49 -10.11 -10.07
N PRO A 603 -24.53 -10.73 -9.52
CA PRO A 603 -24.71 -10.90 -8.07
C PRO A 603 -23.75 -11.93 -7.45
N LEU A 604 -23.14 -12.77 -8.28
CA LEU A 604 -22.14 -13.78 -7.95
C LEU A 604 -20.90 -13.54 -8.82
N PRO A 605 -19.69 -13.84 -8.32
CA PRO A 605 -18.46 -13.72 -9.11
C PRO A 605 -18.51 -14.55 -10.39
N ARG A 606 -18.20 -13.94 -11.52
CA ARG A 606 -18.17 -14.61 -12.82
C ARG A 606 -16.80 -14.38 -13.48
N TYR A 607 -16.20 -15.46 -14.00
CA TYR A 607 -14.97 -15.35 -14.78
C TYR A 607 -15.26 -14.70 -16.14
N VAL A 608 -14.47 -13.68 -16.46
CA VAL A 608 -14.45 -13.00 -17.75
C VAL A 608 -13.05 -13.16 -18.34
N PRO A 609 -12.91 -13.72 -19.56
CA PRO A 609 -11.62 -13.85 -20.21
C PRO A 609 -10.90 -12.52 -20.36
N GLN A 610 -9.60 -12.51 -20.03
CA GLN A 610 -8.74 -11.35 -20.26
C GLN A 610 -8.10 -11.43 -21.65
N GLU A 611 -7.73 -10.26 -22.19
CA GLU A 611 -6.99 -10.17 -23.45
C GLU A 611 -5.68 -10.96 -23.37
N GLU A 612 -5.35 -11.71 -24.42
CA GLU A 612 -4.10 -12.46 -24.51
C GLU A 612 -2.97 -11.59 -25.05
N PRO A 613 -1.71 -11.86 -24.64
CA PRO A 613 -0.56 -11.17 -25.22
C PRO A 613 -0.50 -11.37 -26.75
N PRO A 614 -0.23 -10.31 -27.54
CA PRO A 614 0.08 -10.46 -28.95
C PRO A 614 1.30 -11.37 -29.18
N ALA A 615 1.43 -11.94 -30.38
CA ALA A 615 2.57 -12.78 -30.72
C ALA A 615 3.90 -12.06 -30.41
N GLY A 616 4.84 -12.76 -29.77
CA GLY A 616 6.14 -12.21 -29.34
C GLY A 616 6.10 -11.28 -28.12
N HIS A 617 4.93 -11.10 -27.52
CA HIS A 617 4.78 -10.31 -26.30
C HIS A 617 4.50 -11.18 -25.09
N PHE A 618 4.82 -10.65 -23.91
CA PHE A 618 4.56 -11.21 -22.58
C PHE A 618 3.66 -10.29 -21.80
N ARG A 619 2.79 -10.82 -20.96
CA ARG A 619 2.07 -9.99 -19.99
C ARG A 619 3.04 -9.37 -19.01
N LEU A 620 3.00 -8.04 -18.87
CA LEU A 620 3.80 -7.33 -17.89
C LEU A 620 3.15 -7.44 -16.51
N LEU A 621 3.86 -8.05 -15.57
CA LEU A 621 3.48 -8.09 -14.17
C LEU A 621 4.37 -7.15 -13.38
N SER A 622 3.78 -6.32 -12.54
CA SER A 622 4.52 -5.46 -11.62
C SER A 622 4.43 -5.98 -10.18
N GLY A 623 5.45 -5.70 -9.38
CA GLY A 623 5.48 -6.15 -7.99
C GLY A 623 6.32 -5.28 -7.07
N ARG A 624 6.64 -5.80 -5.90
CA ARG A 624 7.30 -5.07 -4.82
C ARG A 624 8.62 -5.72 -4.43
N SER A 625 9.50 -4.93 -3.79
CA SER A 625 10.75 -5.37 -3.20
C SER A 625 10.68 -5.30 -1.67
N PRO A 626 11.36 -6.18 -0.93
CA PRO A 626 11.49 -6.05 0.52
C PRO A 626 12.36 -4.86 0.94
N LEU A 627 13.25 -4.40 0.05
CA LEU A 627 14.20 -3.31 0.32
C LEU A 627 13.64 -1.92 0.00
N HIS A 628 12.74 -1.81 -1.00
CA HIS A 628 12.21 -0.51 -1.42
C HIS A 628 10.69 -0.43 -1.30
N THR A 629 10.18 0.77 -1.06
CA THR A 629 8.75 1.09 -1.08
C THR A 629 8.44 2.00 -2.27
N PHE A 630 7.88 1.42 -3.33
CA PHE A 630 7.58 2.17 -4.57
C PHE A 630 8.81 2.97 -5.05
N GLY A 631 8.60 4.10 -5.70
CA GLY A 631 9.64 5.06 -6.02
C GLY A 631 10.16 5.88 -4.83
N ARG A 632 9.50 5.81 -3.67
CA ARG A 632 9.75 6.66 -2.51
C ARG A 632 11.11 6.45 -1.85
N THR A 633 11.65 5.24 -1.91
CA THR A 633 12.90 4.88 -1.21
C THR A 633 14.05 4.53 -2.15
N VAL A 634 13.85 4.57 -3.46
CA VAL A 634 14.91 4.19 -4.42
C VAL A 634 16.08 5.18 -4.44
N ASN A 635 15.85 6.45 -4.02
CA ASN A 635 16.93 7.43 -3.84
C ASN A 635 17.70 7.25 -2.53
N ASN A 636 17.18 6.48 -1.58
CA ASN A 636 17.84 6.26 -0.30
C ASN A 636 19.13 5.44 -0.48
N ARG A 637 20.29 6.08 -0.24
CA ARG A 637 21.62 5.48 -0.42
C ARG A 637 21.77 4.12 0.29
N LEU A 638 21.30 4.01 1.54
CA LEU A 638 21.45 2.79 2.34
C LEU A 638 20.70 1.60 1.76
N LEU A 639 19.61 1.86 1.03
CA LEU A 639 18.80 0.84 0.38
C LEU A 639 19.20 0.61 -1.08
N ALA A 640 19.70 1.65 -1.76
CA ALA A 640 20.18 1.57 -3.13
C ALA A 640 21.51 0.81 -3.24
N GLU A 641 22.33 0.78 -2.19
CA GLU A 641 23.58 0.03 -2.18
C GLU A 641 23.39 -1.50 -2.37
N PRO A 642 22.51 -2.20 -1.59
CA PRO A 642 22.25 -3.62 -1.81
C PRO A 642 21.31 -3.91 -2.98
N TYR A 643 20.51 -2.96 -3.44
CA TYR A 643 19.55 -3.15 -4.55
C TYR A 643 19.41 -1.87 -5.39
N PRO A 644 20.39 -1.60 -6.27
CA PRO A 644 20.52 -0.31 -6.96
C PRO A 644 19.58 -0.13 -8.15
N GLU A 645 19.08 -1.21 -8.76
CA GLU A 645 18.16 -1.21 -9.90
C GLU A 645 17.28 -2.46 -9.90
N ASN A 646 16.13 -2.40 -10.54
CA ASN A 646 15.29 -3.57 -10.75
C ASN A 646 15.81 -4.43 -11.92
N GLU A 647 15.27 -5.66 -12.00
CA GLU A 647 15.55 -6.61 -13.08
C GLU A 647 14.22 -7.06 -13.70
N VAL A 648 14.20 -7.32 -15.01
CA VAL A 648 13.08 -8.01 -15.64
C VAL A 648 13.29 -9.51 -15.54
N TRP A 649 12.33 -10.21 -14.91
CA TRP A 649 12.36 -11.67 -14.81
C TRP A 649 11.76 -12.29 -16.06
N VAL A 650 12.48 -13.22 -16.67
CA VAL A 650 12.09 -13.93 -17.89
C VAL A 650 12.27 -15.43 -17.64
N SER A 651 11.31 -16.26 -18.04
CA SER A 651 11.46 -17.71 -17.92
C SER A 651 12.60 -18.23 -18.79
N ALA A 652 13.30 -19.26 -18.34
CA ALA A 652 14.40 -19.80 -19.12
C ALA A 652 13.94 -20.38 -20.46
N ALA A 653 12.72 -20.93 -20.54
CA ALA A 653 12.14 -21.39 -21.79
C ALA A 653 11.88 -20.24 -22.76
N ALA A 654 11.27 -19.13 -22.28
CA ALA A 654 11.03 -17.95 -23.09
C ALA A 654 12.36 -17.31 -23.56
N ALA A 655 13.35 -17.20 -22.66
CA ALA A 655 14.66 -16.63 -22.98
C ALA A 655 15.39 -17.34 -24.13
N ARG A 656 15.21 -18.66 -24.27
CA ARG A 656 15.75 -19.44 -25.40
C ARG A 656 15.02 -19.23 -26.72
N ALA A 657 13.76 -18.82 -26.67
CA ALA A 657 12.88 -18.71 -27.83
C ALA A 657 12.62 -17.26 -28.25
N LEU A 658 13.32 -16.27 -27.66
CA LEU A 658 13.11 -14.86 -27.95
C LEU A 658 13.58 -14.52 -29.39
N PRO A 659 12.73 -13.92 -30.22
CA PRO A 659 13.12 -13.38 -31.51
C PRO A 659 14.21 -12.32 -31.36
N GLY A 660 15.19 -12.31 -32.27
CA GLY A 660 16.32 -11.37 -32.23
C GLY A 660 17.43 -11.75 -31.25
N PHE A 661 17.38 -12.96 -30.69
CA PHE A 661 18.43 -13.54 -29.84
C PHE A 661 18.97 -14.87 -30.43
N ASP A 662 18.83 -15.03 -31.76
CA ASP A 662 19.18 -16.29 -32.46
C ASP A 662 20.68 -16.61 -32.41
N ASP A 663 21.52 -15.56 -32.39
CA ASP A 663 22.98 -15.67 -32.29
C ASP A 663 23.43 -16.12 -30.90
N ARG A 664 22.73 -15.68 -29.86
CA ARG A 664 22.98 -16.01 -28.46
C ARG A 664 21.69 -15.83 -27.66
N PRO A 665 21.18 -16.88 -26.99
CA PRO A 665 20.02 -16.76 -26.10
C PRO A 665 20.21 -15.69 -25.03
N LEU A 666 19.11 -15.08 -24.62
CA LEU A 666 19.10 -14.14 -23.51
C LEU A 666 19.65 -14.77 -22.23
N ALA A 667 20.60 -14.12 -21.58
CA ALA A 667 21.20 -14.56 -20.34
C ALA A 667 20.96 -13.57 -19.19
N SER A 668 21.06 -14.07 -17.95
CA SER A 668 20.99 -13.17 -16.78
C SER A 668 22.15 -12.17 -16.80
N GLY A 669 21.83 -10.90 -16.55
CA GLY A 669 22.77 -9.78 -16.62
C GLY A 669 22.78 -9.03 -17.95
N ASP A 670 22.24 -9.61 -19.02
CA ASP A 670 22.08 -8.91 -20.30
C ASP A 670 21.23 -7.66 -20.13
N ARG A 671 21.62 -6.59 -20.82
CA ARG A 671 20.82 -5.35 -20.88
C ARG A 671 19.79 -5.46 -22.01
N VAL A 672 18.54 -5.22 -21.65
CA VAL A 672 17.40 -5.27 -22.57
C VAL A 672 16.53 -4.04 -22.44
N VAL A 673 15.77 -3.74 -23.48
CA VAL A 673 14.72 -2.72 -23.48
C VAL A 673 13.37 -3.44 -23.59
N LEU A 674 12.45 -3.07 -22.74
CA LEU A 674 11.06 -3.52 -22.83
C LEU A 674 10.30 -2.55 -23.70
N VAL A 675 9.58 -3.07 -24.69
CA VAL A 675 8.75 -2.27 -25.59
C VAL A 675 7.30 -2.75 -25.41
N ASN A 676 6.42 -1.85 -25.01
CA ASN A 676 5.03 -2.25 -24.80
C ASN A 676 4.24 -2.36 -26.12
N GLN A 677 3.00 -2.83 -26.05
CA GLN A 677 2.11 -3.03 -27.19
C GLN A 677 1.79 -1.75 -27.99
N ASP A 678 2.04 -0.56 -27.41
CA ASP A 678 1.83 0.74 -28.05
C ASP A 678 3.15 1.36 -28.55
N GLY A 679 4.27 0.59 -28.50
CA GLY A 679 5.59 1.02 -28.96
C GLY A 679 6.38 1.85 -27.94
N VAL A 680 5.87 2.04 -26.74
CA VAL A 680 6.57 2.78 -25.67
C VAL A 680 7.73 1.94 -25.13
N ARG A 681 8.90 2.56 -25.04
CA ARG A 681 10.16 1.89 -24.65
C ARG A 681 10.56 2.22 -23.22
N SER A 682 11.03 1.23 -22.49
CA SER A 682 11.69 1.45 -21.20
C SER A 682 13.11 1.98 -21.36
N THR A 683 13.68 2.49 -20.27
CA THR A 683 15.14 2.56 -20.09
C THR A 683 15.73 1.14 -20.10
N PRO A 684 17.02 0.96 -20.44
CA PRO A 684 17.68 -0.34 -20.39
C PRO A 684 17.65 -0.94 -18.98
N VAL A 685 17.25 -2.22 -18.88
CA VAL A 685 17.14 -2.96 -17.64
C VAL A 685 17.87 -4.29 -17.74
N ARG A 686 18.39 -4.83 -16.63
CA ARG A 686 19.02 -6.15 -16.62
C ARG A 686 17.97 -7.25 -16.71
N ALA A 687 18.23 -8.26 -17.53
CA ALA A 687 17.45 -9.47 -17.54
C ALA A 687 17.87 -10.40 -16.40
N LYS A 688 16.88 -11.09 -15.83
CA LYS A 688 17.03 -12.19 -14.89
C LYS A 688 16.35 -13.42 -15.46
N VAL A 689 17.11 -14.27 -16.09
CA VAL A 689 16.60 -15.55 -16.63
C VAL A 689 16.44 -16.53 -15.47
N THR A 690 15.24 -17.09 -15.29
CA THR A 690 14.92 -17.92 -14.12
C THR A 690 13.76 -18.88 -14.40
N GLU A 691 13.76 -20.03 -13.75
CA GLU A 691 12.61 -20.95 -13.74
C GLU A 691 11.49 -20.53 -12.75
N ARG A 692 11.66 -19.42 -12.06
CA ARG A 692 10.75 -18.95 -11.03
C ARG A 692 9.59 -18.07 -11.55
N ILE A 693 9.31 -18.12 -12.84
CA ILE A 693 8.22 -17.39 -13.48
C ILE A 693 7.64 -18.19 -14.64
N ARG A 694 6.33 -18.07 -14.87
CA ARG A 694 5.66 -18.66 -16.05
C ARG A 694 6.22 -18.11 -17.36
N GLY A 695 6.11 -18.91 -18.45
CA GLY A 695 6.63 -18.52 -19.75
C GLY A 695 5.80 -17.51 -20.53
N ASP A 696 4.58 -17.21 -20.11
CA ASP A 696 3.64 -16.31 -20.76
C ASP A 696 3.63 -14.88 -20.17
N CYS A 697 4.48 -14.62 -19.17
CA CYS A 697 4.60 -13.31 -18.52
C CYS A 697 6.04 -12.97 -18.17
N VAL A 698 6.28 -11.68 -17.92
CA VAL A 698 7.50 -11.14 -17.35
C VAL A 698 7.17 -10.33 -16.10
N TYR A 699 8.12 -10.23 -15.19
CA TYR A 699 7.94 -9.53 -13.91
C TYR A 699 8.96 -8.43 -13.74
N LEU A 700 8.49 -7.23 -13.39
CA LEU A 700 9.31 -6.05 -13.12
C LEU A 700 8.94 -5.47 -11.76
N VAL A 701 9.94 -5.18 -10.91
CA VAL A 701 9.68 -4.53 -9.62
C VAL A 701 9.42 -3.05 -9.83
N HIS A 702 8.30 -2.56 -9.29
CA HIS A 702 7.83 -1.19 -9.38
C HIS A 702 8.73 -0.19 -8.66
N GLY A 703 8.86 1.03 -9.22
CA GLY A 703 9.42 2.21 -8.55
C GLY A 703 10.75 2.71 -9.11
N TRP A 704 11.36 2.01 -10.05
CA TRP A 704 12.58 2.43 -10.75
C TRP A 704 12.30 3.17 -12.05
N GLY A 705 13.37 3.52 -12.78
CA GLY A 705 13.29 4.26 -14.03
C GLY A 705 12.77 5.68 -13.86
N GLN A 706 13.09 6.31 -12.74
CA GLN A 706 12.69 7.67 -12.43
C GLN A 706 13.42 8.68 -13.33
N THR A 707 12.69 9.73 -13.73
CA THR A 707 13.16 10.78 -14.64
C THR A 707 13.48 12.10 -13.95
N ALA A 708 13.30 12.19 -12.63
CA ALA A 708 13.64 13.36 -11.83
C ALA A 708 15.17 13.48 -11.66
N LYS A 709 15.81 14.41 -12.40
CA LYS A 709 17.27 14.62 -12.43
C LYS A 709 17.88 14.97 -11.06
N GLY A 710 17.08 15.54 -10.16
CA GLY A 710 17.50 15.89 -8.80
C GLY A 710 17.72 14.67 -7.89
N LEU A 711 17.35 13.47 -8.30
CA LEU A 711 17.46 12.23 -7.52
C LEU A 711 18.65 11.40 -7.97
N ARG A 712 19.84 11.65 -7.43
CA ARG A 712 21.12 11.07 -7.92
C ARG A 712 21.22 9.54 -7.84
N TYR A 713 20.50 8.90 -6.91
CA TYR A 713 20.50 7.44 -6.77
C TYR A 713 19.33 6.76 -7.48
N ALA A 714 18.28 7.50 -7.85
CA ALA A 714 17.10 6.97 -8.53
C ALA A 714 17.04 7.29 -10.02
N TYR A 715 17.61 8.45 -10.43
CA TYR A 715 17.55 8.93 -11.80
C TYR A 715 18.15 7.92 -12.80
N GLY A 716 17.36 7.55 -13.79
CA GLY A 716 17.80 6.71 -14.91
C GLY A 716 18.19 5.27 -14.56
N ARG A 717 17.98 4.82 -13.33
CA ARG A 717 18.33 3.44 -12.92
C ARG A 717 17.16 2.50 -13.08
N GLY A 718 17.42 1.34 -13.70
CA GLY A 718 16.43 0.33 -14.00
C GLY A 718 15.34 0.80 -14.96
N ALA A 719 14.22 0.09 -15.04
CA ALA A 719 13.08 0.41 -15.89
C ALA A 719 11.82 0.74 -15.08
N SER A 720 11.02 1.68 -15.59
CA SER A 720 9.72 2.03 -15.01
C SER A 720 8.61 1.17 -15.63
N ASP A 721 7.91 0.43 -14.80
CA ASP A 721 6.66 -0.24 -15.17
C ASP A 721 5.54 0.78 -15.45
N SER A 722 5.52 1.92 -14.72
CA SER A 722 4.52 2.98 -14.91
C SER A 722 4.64 3.65 -16.31
N VAL A 723 5.84 3.75 -16.88
CA VAL A 723 6.05 4.23 -18.26
C VAL A 723 5.46 3.25 -19.27
N LEU A 724 5.60 1.94 -19.01
CA LEU A 724 5.09 0.87 -19.87
C LEU A 724 3.59 0.62 -19.72
N THR A 725 2.96 1.13 -18.65
CA THR A 725 1.53 1.00 -18.37
C THR A 725 0.75 2.11 -19.08
N THR A 726 0.56 1.97 -20.38
CA THR A 726 -0.19 2.92 -21.21
C THR A 726 -1.69 2.61 -21.26
N ARG A 727 -2.08 1.38 -20.95
CA ARG A 727 -3.47 0.92 -20.93
C ARG A 727 -3.87 0.50 -19.51
N TYR A 728 -5.14 0.67 -19.21
CA TYR A 728 -5.76 0.20 -17.97
C TYR A 728 -7.22 -0.14 -18.21
N LYS A 729 -7.76 -1.03 -17.39
CA LYS A 729 -9.19 -1.31 -17.33
C LYS A 729 -9.74 -0.81 -16.01
N VAL A 730 -10.91 -0.20 -16.05
CA VAL A 730 -11.56 0.32 -14.85
C VAL A 730 -12.59 -0.69 -14.36
N ASP A 731 -12.53 -1.04 -13.09
CA ASP A 731 -13.53 -1.85 -12.41
C ASP A 731 -14.88 -1.10 -12.41
N PRO A 732 -15.92 -1.65 -13.03
CA PRO A 732 -17.18 -0.93 -13.22
C PRO A 732 -17.96 -0.73 -11.91
N VAL A 733 -17.66 -1.48 -10.87
CA VAL A 733 -18.35 -1.44 -9.58
C VAL A 733 -17.85 -0.29 -8.72
N MET A 734 -16.52 -0.14 -8.59
CA MET A 734 -15.94 0.81 -7.65
C MET A 734 -14.86 1.73 -8.25
N GLY A 735 -14.57 1.65 -9.55
CA GLY A 735 -13.62 2.54 -10.22
C GLY A 735 -12.14 2.21 -10.01
N GLY A 736 -11.80 0.99 -9.62
CA GLY A 736 -10.42 0.53 -9.49
C GLY A 736 -9.72 0.44 -10.84
N THR A 737 -8.45 0.86 -10.91
CA THR A 737 -7.70 0.99 -12.16
C THR A 737 -6.77 -0.20 -12.37
N GLY A 738 -7.25 -1.26 -13.03
CA GLY A 738 -6.49 -2.49 -13.34
C GLY A 738 -5.39 -2.25 -14.37
N MET A 739 -4.14 -2.41 -13.98
CA MET A 739 -2.97 -2.06 -14.79
C MET A 739 -2.23 -3.27 -15.40
N ASN A 740 -2.49 -4.50 -14.94
CA ASN A 740 -1.85 -5.73 -15.46
C ASN A 740 -2.41 -6.20 -16.82
N VAL A 741 -2.90 -5.24 -17.59
CA VAL A 741 -3.44 -5.43 -18.95
C VAL A 741 -2.46 -4.98 -20.03
N ASN A 742 -1.21 -4.75 -19.67
CA ASN A 742 -0.16 -4.35 -20.58
C ASN A 742 0.73 -5.53 -20.96
N PHE A 743 1.25 -5.47 -22.18
CA PHE A 743 2.12 -6.48 -22.76
C PHE A 743 3.43 -5.86 -23.20
N VAL A 744 4.51 -6.60 -23.15
CA VAL A 744 5.83 -6.13 -23.59
C VAL A 744 6.54 -7.20 -24.40
N ARG A 745 7.29 -6.77 -25.44
CA ARG A 745 8.32 -7.58 -26.05
C ARG A 745 9.69 -7.14 -25.52
N ILE A 746 10.68 -8.02 -25.66
CA ILE A 746 12.03 -7.82 -25.15
C ILE A 746 12.95 -7.60 -26.35
N GLU A 747 13.72 -6.53 -26.34
CA GLU A 747 14.73 -6.21 -27.35
C GLU A 747 16.10 -6.06 -26.68
N ARG A 748 17.20 -6.37 -27.41
CA ARG A 748 18.55 -6.05 -26.92
C ARG A 748 18.69 -4.55 -26.74
N ALA A 749 19.31 -4.11 -25.65
CA ALA A 749 19.78 -2.74 -25.60
C ALA A 749 20.93 -2.55 -26.60
N GLY A 750 20.84 -1.56 -27.48
CA GLY A 750 21.94 -1.21 -28.37
C GLY A 750 23.17 -0.73 -27.57
N GLU A 751 24.36 -0.81 -28.17
CA GLU A 751 25.62 -0.40 -27.51
C GLU A 751 25.67 1.08 -27.11
N ALA A 752 24.69 1.90 -27.49
CA ALA A 752 24.63 3.36 -27.27
C ALA A 752 23.42 3.83 -26.47
N ALA A 753 22.81 2.98 -25.64
CA ALA A 753 21.66 3.38 -24.81
C ALA A 753 21.99 3.43 -23.30
#